data_d456503394c0b6678823819536eaaa53
#
_entry.id   d456503394c0b6678823819536eaaa53
#
_cell.length_a   1.000
_cell.length_b   1.000
_cell.length_c   1.000
_cell.angle_alpha   90.00
_cell.angle_beta   90.00
_cell.angle_gamma   90.00
#
_symmetry.space_group_name_H-M   'P 1'
#
loop_
_entity.id
_entity.type
_entity.pdbx_description
1 polymer ?
#
loop_
_entity_poly.entity_id
_entity_poly.type
_entity_poly.pdbx_seq_one_letter_code
_entity_poly.pdbx_strand_id
1 'polypeptide(L)'
;MDIRKDDEIIEGLISDLKDQHDNINVNTNEESGQERKALEDTVVKVDNVSVRFNIASERIDNLKEYFIKLIRKELMFKEFFALKDVSLEIKRGEAWGFIGVNGSGKSTLLKLICGILKPYKGKVTVSGSIAPLIELGAGFDYDLTARENIYLNGAVLGYNEKFMKEHFDEIVEFAELQNFLDMPIKNYSSGMAARLGFAIATMVKSDILICDEVLAVGDYAFQLKCEKRMKELLDGGTTLLYVSHATDSVKRLCDHALWLNKGRVVMKGGAIDVCDAYIKDQIGEIKAKVEGENVDYIIIQAGGKGTRLEHLTRNKPKGIVPVNNLPIVFHMFKKYPDKKYIIIGDYKNEVLEKYLEAFGGTTCISVKAEGQGTSAGVHQALEHIPAGKRFMLVWSDLILGEEVNIDETRGNVIGISRDFECRWSYKDGQFFEEPSTEHGVAGLFIFSDKKILAQAPQSGEFVRWLQSQNIDFAEMSLLDTVETGTLEAIRRLSGHEGEYRCRPFNSIEVHDNILIKRPIDDQGKALAVNEVKWYSEVKKYNFDQIPIIYELNPLTMEKINGQNIYKAELDNEQKKKVIDNLISSLEKLHGFAKDEVDPYSIMDTYFYKTFTRLDKIRNLVPFALEKTININGKDYKNPFFYREKIKEDVRNRCLYTCKSFSLIHGDCTFSNTMVDDKLNVIFLDPRGYFGSTELYGDVDYDWAKLYYSIDGDYDQFNNKNFELYIEENGVRLDIATNGWKELGPYYLSQLKGVDAQKIKFLHALIWLSLTTYAWEDYDSICGAFYKGVMLMDECLKDN
;
A
#
# COMPACT_ATOMS: atom_id res chain seq x y z
N MET A 1 37.97 4.76 -31.59
CA MET A 1 38.14 6.07 -30.99
C MET A 1 38.09 5.82 -29.48
N ASP A 2 38.99 5.75 -29.01
CA ASP A 2 40.28 5.94 -28.29
C ASP A 2 40.13 5.55 -26.82
N ILE A 3 40.33 4.27 -26.57
CA ILE A 3 40.26 3.64 -25.20
C ILE A 3 41.47 4.09 -24.32
N ARG A 4 42.38 4.92 -24.83
CA ARG A 4 43.63 5.36 -24.14
C ARG A 4 43.47 6.64 -23.31
N LYS A 5 42.31 7.31 -23.34
CA LYS A 5 42.09 8.51 -22.55
C LYS A 5 41.44 8.24 -21.20
N ASP A 6 40.79 7.11 -21.08
CA ASP A 6 40.10 6.76 -19.82
C ASP A 6 41.06 6.17 -18.78
N ASP A 7 42.11 5.52 -19.22
CA ASP A 7 43.16 4.97 -18.33
C ASP A 7 44.02 6.06 -17.67
N GLU A 8 44.30 7.19 -18.36
CA GLU A 8 45.04 8.32 -17.77
C GLU A 8 44.22 9.07 -16.73
N ILE A 9 42.89 9.08 -16.85
CA ILE A 9 42.00 9.70 -15.85
C ILE A 9 41.90 8.86 -14.57
N ILE A 10 41.90 7.53 -14.73
CA ILE A 10 41.86 6.59 -13.61
C ILE A 10 43.18 6.55 -12.86
N GLU A 11 44.32 6.60 -13.53
CA GLU A 11 45.64 6.71 -12.87
C GLU A 11 45.85 8.05 -12.16
N GLY A 12 45.30 9.16 -12.69
CA GLY A 12 45.29 10.47 -12.02
C GLY A 12 44.48 10.45 -10.72
N LEU A 13 43.31 9.83 -10.72
CA LEU A 13 42.44 9.71 -9.52
C LEU A 13 43.05 8.79 -8.44
N ILE A 14 43.78 7.74 -8.86
CA ILE A 14 44.47 6.82 -7.92
C ILE A 14 45.71 7.51 -7.31
N SER A 15 46.40 8.37 -8.06
CA SER A 15 47.51 9.18 -7.54
C SER A 15 47.04 10.19 -6.47
N ASP A 16 45.94 10.91 -6.76
CA ASP A 16 45.39 11.88 -5.82
C ASP A 16 44.87 11.26 -4.51
N LEU A 17 44.40 9.99 -4.57
CA LEU A 17 43.98 9.24 -3.39
C LEU A 17 45.17 8.73 -2.56
N LYS A 18 46.33 8.47 -3.17
CA LYS A 18 47.55 8.07 -2.46
C LYS A 18 48.21 9.25 -1.75
N ASP A 19 48.24 10.41 -2.36
CA ASP A 19 48.83 11.61 -1.76
C ASP A 19 48.01 12.17 -0.57
N GLN A 20 46.73 11.76 -0.42
CA GLN A 20 45.92 12.11 0.76
C GLN A 20 46.15 11.18 1.96
N HIS A 21 46.78 10.01 1.77
CA HIS A 21 47.05 9.06 2.86
C HIS A 21 48.36 9.31 3.63
N ASP A 22 49.31 10.07 3.05
CA ASP A 22 50.62 10.27 3.66
C ASP A 22 50.80 11.53 4.47
N ASN A 23 49.76 12.32 4.73
CA ASN A 23 49.82 13.58 5.50
C ASN A 23 49.09 13.52 6.85
N ILE A 24 49.19 12.41 7.59
CA ILE A 24 48.85 12.38 9.02
C ILE A 24 50.12 12.25 9.84
N ASN A 25 50.81 13.37 10.04
CA ASN A 25 51.90 13.46 10.97
C ASN A 25 51.36 13.72 12.40
N VAL A 26 51.73 12.79 13.28
CA VAL A 26 51.46 12.77 14.70
C VAL A 26 52.34 13.84 15.38
N ASN A 27 51.72 14.84 16.00
CA ASN A 27 52.37 15.69 17.01
C ASN A 27 52.16 15.02 18.39
N THR A 28 53.24 14.47 18.93
CA THR A 28 53.35 13.99 20.32
C THR A 28 53.59 15.13 21.25
N ASN A 29 52.62 15.46 22.12
CA ASN A 29 52.86 16.16 23.37
C ASN A 29 52.36 15.26 24.51
N GLU A 30 53.18 15.11 25.52
CA GLU A 30 53.02 14.25 26.68
C GLU A 30 51.87 14.70 27.59
N GLU A 31 50.77 13.96 27.59
CA GLU A 31 49.71 14.03 28.60
C GLU A 31 49.65 12.72 29.40
N SER A 32 49.29 12.82 30.68
CA SER A 32 49.42 11.84 31.73
C SER A 32 48.87 10.43 31.41
N GLY A 33 49.51 9.40 31.94
CA GLY A 33 49.25 7.98 31.63
C GLY A 33 47.84 7.46 31.97
N GLN A 34 47.01 8.20 32.68
CA GLN A 34 45.60 7.87 32.94
C GLN A 34 44.66 8.30 31.81
N GLU A 35 44.93 9.43 31.15
CA GLU A 35 44.15 9.88 29.98
C GLU A 35 44.46 9.03 28.73
N ARG A 36 45.67 8.52 28.57
CA ARG A 36 46.01 7.60 27.45
C ARG A 36 45.24 6.30 27.51
N LYS A 37 45.03 5.69 28.68
CA LYS A 37 44.29 4.47 28.84
C LYS A 37 42.78 4.64 28.60
N ALA A 38 42.21 5.80 28.88
CA ALA A 38 40.83 6.15 28.59
C ALA A 38 40.58 6.47 27.09
N LEU A 39 41.60 7.00 26.40
CA LEU A 39 41.55 7.26 24.95
C LEU A 39 41.69 5.97 24.09
N GLU A 40 42.45 4.97 24.60
CA GLU A 40 42.61 3.67 23.90
C GLU A 40 41.33 2.85 23.85
N ASP A 41 40.34 3.09 24.71
CA ASP A 41 39.08 2.36 24.79
C ASP A 41 37.94 3.00 23.98
N THR A 42 38.04 4.30 23.61
CA THR A 42 36.99 5.04 22.91
C THR A 42 37.08 4.87 21.39
N VAL A 43 36.06 4.23 20.78
CA VAL A 43 36.02 3.97 19.32
C VAL A 43 35.26 5.05 18.55
N VAL A 44 34.30 5.75 19.16
CA VAL A 44 33.61 6.88 18.55
C VAL A 44 33.57 8.05 19.53
N LYS A 45 34.09 9.20 19.09
CA LYS A 45 33.99 10.45 19.84
C LYS A 45 33.41 11.55 18.96
N VAL A 46 32.25 12.03 19.36
CA VAL A 46 31.55 13.19 18.78
C VAL A 46 31.68 14.32 19.78
N ASP A 47 32.36 15.41 19.39
CA ASP A 47 32.68 16.54 20.29
C ASP A 47 32.03 17.83 19.78
N ASN A 48 30.96 18.24 20.46
CA ASN A 48 30.22 19.49 20.25
C ASN A 48 29.88 19.77 18.79
N VAL A 49 29.30 18.75 18.13
CA VAL A 49 29.06 18.77 16.70
C VAL A 49 27.72 19.40 16.35
N SER A 50 27.74 20.25 15.31
CA SER A 50 26.55 20.79 14.66
C SER A 50 26.61 20.55 13.16
N VAL A 51 25.47 20.18 12.56
CA VAL A 51 25.31 19.97 11.11
C VAL A 51 24.21 20.90 10.61
N ARG A 52 24.56 21.71 9.59
CA ARG A 52 23.67 22.69 8.99
C ARG A 52 23.42 22.39 7.52
N PHE A 53 22.18 22.51 7.11
CA PHE A 53 21.77 22.48 5.70
C PHE A 53 21.16 23.83 5.31
N ASN A 54 21.44 24.27 4.11
CA ASN A 54 20.81 25.45 3.50
C ASN A 54 19.64 24.96 2.66
N ILE A 55 18.42 25.21 3.09
CA ILE A 55 17.22 24.87 2.34
C ILE A 55 16.80 26.11 1.56
N ALA A 56 16.74 26.01 0.21
CA ALA A 56 16.18 27.09 -0.60
C ALA A 56 14.67 27.21 -0.26
N SER A 57 14.22 28.43 -0.01
CA SER A 57 12.82 28.69 0.35
C SER A 57 11.84 28.47 -0.81
N GLU A 58 12.34 28.36 -2.05
CA GLU A 58 11.56 28.06 -3.25
C GLU A 58 12.30 27.02 -4.10
N ARG A 59 11.55 26.11 -4.74
CA ARG A 59 12.08 25.21 -5.77
C ARG A 59 12.38 26.04 -7.02
N ILE A 60 13.63 26.04 -7.46
CA ILE A 60 14.07 26.69 -8.68
C ILE A 60 14.43 25.60 -9.68
N ASP A 61 13.57 25.38 -10.65
CA ASP A 61 13.72 24.28 -11.62
C ASP A 61 14.58 24.67 -12.85
N ASN A 62 15.06 25.94 -12.91
CA ASN A 62 15.78 26.45 -14.08
C ASN A 62 17.04 27.20 -13.70
N LEU A 63 18.20 26.79 -14.25
CA LEU A 63 19.51 27.47 -14.05
C LEU A 63 19.48 28.97 -14.36
N LYS A 64 18.66 29.37 -15.34
CA LYS A 64 18.51 30.77 -15.75
C LYS A 64 17.80 31.59 -14.66
N GLU A 65 16.79 31.03 -14.03
CA GLU A 65 16.06 31.65 -12.92
C GLU A 65 16.92 31.74 -11.65
N TYR A 66 17.73 30.70 -11.40
CA TYR A 66 18.71 30.68 -10.31
C TYR A 66 19.71 31.85 -10.45
N PHE A 67 20.26 32.07 -11.64
CA PHE A 67 21.20 33.17 -11.89
C PHE A 67 20.55 34.57 -11.76
N ILE A 68 19.30 34.72 -12.21
CA ILE A 68 18.55 35.99 -12.12
C ILE A 68 18.28 36.31 -10.64
N LYS A 69 17.81 35.34 -9.87
CA LYS A 69 17.56 35.53 -8.40
C LYS A 69 18.86 35.74 -7.60
N LEU A 70 19.96 35.13 -8.02
CA LEU A 70 21.29 35.34 -7.42
C LEU A 70 21.78 36.79 -7.63
N ILE A 71 21.63 37.31 -8.84
CA ILE A 71 22.05 38.71 -9.17
C ILE A 71 21.15 39.73 -8.46
N ARG A 72 19.87 39.43 -8.29
CA ARG A 72 18.89 40.26 -7.59
C ARG A 72 18.96 40.17 -6.07
N LYS A 73 19.81 39.31 -5.50
CA LYS A 73 19.88 39.00 -4.06
C LYS A 73 18.54 38.58 -3.45
N GLU A 74 17.67 37.95 -4.25
CA GLU A 74 16.34 37.46 -3.87
C GLU A 74 16.37 36.01 -3.43
N LEU A 75 17.53 35.31 -3.48
CA LEU A 75 17.71 33.95 -2.99
C LEU A 75 17.69 33.93 -1.46
N MET A 76 16.57 33.62 -0.88
CA MET A 76 16.44 33.43 0.56
C MET A 76 16.69 31.93 0.88
N PHE A 77 17.79 31.66 1.55
CA PHE A 77 18.11 30.37 2.14
C PHE A 77 17.69 30.35 3.60
N LYS A 78 16.90 29.35 3.99
CA LYS A 78 16.59 29.10 5.39
C LYS A 78 17.63 28.11 5.93
N GLU A 79 18.41 28.55 6.93
CA GLU A 79 19.33 27.65 7.61
C GLU A 79 18.57 26.67 8.48
N PHE A 80 18.81 25.39 8.26
CA PHE A 80 18.23 24.28 9.03
C PHE A 80 19.36 23.52 9.72
N PHE A 81 19.34 23.48 11.04
CA PHE A 81 20.26 22.67 11.83
C PHE A 81 19.68 21.28 12.05
N ALA A 82 20.24 20.29 11.35
CA ALA A 82 19.86 18.88 11.54
C ALA A 82 20.45 18.27 12.82
N LEU A 83 21.63 18.79 13.25
CA LEU A 83 22.23 18.49 14.56
C LEU A 83 22.75 19.79 15.16
N LYS A 84 22.65 19.93 16.49
CA LYS A 84 23.11 21.14 17.21
C LYS A 84 23.73 20.77 18.55
N ASP A 85 25.03 21.08 18.69
CA ASP A 85 25.84 20.92 19.91
C ASP A 85 25.75 19.48 20.48
N VAL A 86 25.90 18.46 19.63
CA VAL A 86 25.82 17.02 20.01
C VAL A 86 27.20 16.55 20.47
N SER A 87 27.23 15.89 21.63
CA SER A 87 28.44 15.26 22.18
C SER A 87 28.15 13.86 22.68
N LEU A 88 28.96 12.87 22.22
CA LEU A 88 28.83 11.47 22.53
C LEU A 88 30.19 10.77 22.52
N GLU A 89 30.43 9.87 23.46
CA GLU A 89 31.59 8.98 23.48
C GLU A 89 31.09 7.54 23.59
N ILE A 90 31.64 6.66 22.77
CA ILE A 90 31.27 5.25 22.67
C ILE A 90 32.55 4.43 22.82
N LYS A 91 32.56 3.46 23.73
CA LYS A 91 33.69 2.59 23.97
C LYS A 91 33.60 1.32 23.12
N ARG A 92 34.72 0.64 22.96
CA ARG A 92 34.78 -0.61 22.23
C ARG A 92 33.90 -1.68 22.91
N GLY A 93 33.09 -2.36 22.07
CA GLY A 93 32.19 -3.42 22.50
C GLY A 93 30.88 -2.95 23.13
N GLU A 94 30.64 -1.63 23.24
CA GLU A 94 29.35 -1.12 23.70
C GLU A 94 28.29 -1.19 22.58
N ALA A 95 27.02 -1.45 22.96
CA ALA A 95 25.86 -1.37 22.10
C ALA A 95 25.04 -0.11 22.41
N TRP A 96 24.94 0.81 21.44
CA TRP A 96 24.23 2.07 21.58
C TRP A 96 23.02 2.17 20.67
N GLY A 97 21.85 2.39 21.27
CA GLY A 97 20.60 2.65 20.58
C GLY A 97 20.36 4.15 20.37
N PHE A 98 19.95 4.54 19.15
CA PHE A 98 19.59 5.92 18.83
C PHE A 98 18.09 6.01 18.61
N ILE A 99 17.38 6.74 19.48
CA ILE A 99 15.91 6.85 19.46
C ILE A 99 15.46 8.31 19.29
N GLY A 100 14.24 8.49 18.84
CA GLY A 100 13.62 9.81 18.60
C GLY A 100 12.69 9.78 17.40
N VAL A 101 11.82 10.78 17.26
CA VAL A 101 10.86 10.92 16.16
C VAL A 101 11.54 11.06 14.79
N ASN A 102 10.78 10.86 13.71
CA ASN A 102 11.27 11.11 12.35
C ASN A 102 11.75 12.57 12.21
N GLY A 103 12.90 12.76 11.54
CA GLY A 103 13.52 14.09 11.40
C GLY A 103 14.24 14.59 12.66
N SER A 104 14.39 13.80 13.72
CA SER A 104 15.12 14.21 14.94
C SER A 104 16.64 14.32 14.77
N GLY A 105 17.23 13.81 13.66
CA GLY A 105 18.65 13.87 13.36
C GLY A 105 19.43 12.56 13.48
N LYS A 106 18.77 11.41 13.78
CA LYS A 106 19.41 10.08 13.96
C LYS A 106 20.29 9.67 12.78
N SER A 107 19.68 9.55 11.58
CA SER A 107 20.42 9.16 10.36
C SER A 107 21.48 10.19 9.95
N THR A 108 21.27 11.48 10.27
CA THR A 108 22.30 12.52 10.08
C THR A 108 23.51 12.27 10.98
N LEU A 109 23.29 11.90 12.24
CA LEU A 109 24.36 11.56 13.18
C LEU A 109 25.12 10.31 12.74
N LEU A 110 24.44 9.27 12.26
CA LEU A 110 25.10 8.08 11.71
C LEU A 110 25.92 8.40 10.46
N LYS A 111 25.37 9.15 9.49
CA LYS A 111 26.10 9.59 8.29
C LYS A 111 27.33 10.43 8.64
N LEU A 112 27.27 11.20 9.71
CA LEU A 112 28.40 11.94 10.24
C LEU A 112 29.48 11.04 10.83
N ILE A 113 29.10 10.04 11.62
CA ILE A 113 30.03 9.04 12.21
C ILE A 113 30.68 8.20 11.09
N CYS A 114 29.94 7.84 10.02
CA CYS A 114 30.49 7.17 8.85
C CYS A 114 31.41 8.06 7.99
N GLY A 115 31.57 9.35 8.30
CA GLY A 115 32.38 10.26 7.49
C GLY A 115 31.72 10.72 6.17
N ILE A 116 30.46 10.31 5.90
CA ILE A 116 29.68 10.71 4.71
C ILE A 116 29.35 12.21 4.76
N LEU A 117 29.10 12.74 5.96
CA LEU A 117 28.84 14.15 6.18
C LEU A 117 29.98 14.80 6.97
N LYS A 118 30.30 16.05 6.66
CA LYS A 118 31.25 16.87 7.44
C LYS A 118 30.48 17.77 8.40
N PRO A 119 30.94 17.92 9.66
CA PRO A 119 30.29 18.79 10.60
C PRO A 119 30.52 20.28 10.22
N TYR A 120 29.50 21.11 10.46
CA TYR A 120 29.64 22.57 10.38
C TYR A 120 30.48 23.11 11.53
N LYS A 121 30.34 22.51 12.73
CA LYS A 121 31.10 22.87 13.95
C LYS A 121 31.37 21.57 14.74
N GLY A 122 32.48 21.55 15.49
CA GLY A 122 32.88 20.39 16.28
C GLY A 122 33.74 19.39 15.51
N LYS A 123 34.01 18.24 16.12
CA LYS A 123 34.86 17.20 15.53
C LYS A 123 34.27 15.81 15.80
N VAL A 124 34.37 14.90 14.83
CA VAL A 124 34.12 13.48 15.02
C VAL A 124 35.43 12.74 14.83
N THR A 125 35.72 11.83 15.74
CA THR A 125 36.87 10.92 15.65
C THR A 125 36.35 9.51 15.78
N VAL A 126 36.72 8.64 14.83
CA VAL A 126 36.37 7.22 14.83
C VAL A 126 37.64 6.40 14.71
N SER A 127 37.77 5.34 15.52
CA SER A 127 38.89 4.43 15.56
C SER A 127 38.41 3.01 15.31
N GLY A 128 38.85 2.39 14.21
CA GLY A 128 38.49 1.04 13.79
C GLY A 128 37.70 0.99 12.47
N SER A 129 37.46 -0.22 11.97
CA SER A 129 36.71 -0.49 10.76
C SER A 129 35.20 -0.33 10.98
N ILE A 130 34.50 0.32 10.06
CA ILE A 130 33.05 0.51 10.10
C ILE A 130 32.36 -0.36 9.05
N ALA A 131 31.36 -1.15 9.45
CA ALA A 131 30.40 -1.79 8.53
C ALA A 131 29.05 -1.03 8.61
N PRO A 132 28.74 -0.16 7.63
CA PRO A 132 27.51 0.61 7.66
C PRO A 132 26.34 -0.15 7.01
N LEU A 133 25.34 -0.53 7.78
CA LEU A 133 24.02 -1.00 7.34
C LEU A 133 23.01 0.16 7.40
N ILE A 134 23.33 1.30 6.77
CA ILE A 134 22.46 2.48 6.77
C ILE A 134 21.42 2.38 5.65
N GLU A 135 21.77 1.76 4.52
CA GLU A 135 20.87 1.45 3.42
C GLU A 135 21.19 0.03 2.97
N LEU A 136 20.25 -0.92 3.18
CA LEU A 136 20.43 -2.30 2.75
C LEU A 136 20.51 -2.36 1.23
N GLY A 137 21.62 -2.93 0.74
CA GLY A 137 21.92 -2.96 -0.69
C GLY A 137 22.65 -1.73 -1.24
N ALA A 138 23.04 -0.77 -0.38
CA ALA A 138 23.97 0.27 -0.79
C ALA A 138 25.27 -0.36 -1.27
N GLY A 139 25.67 -0.07 -2.51
CA GLY A 139 26.83 -0.69 -3.16
C GLY A 139 26.52 -1.95 -3.96
N PHE A 140 25.25 -2.36 -4.07
CA PHE A 140 24.84 -3.35 -5.06
C PHE A 140 24.79 -2.75 -6.46
N ASP A 141 25.34 -3.48 -7.40
CA ASP A 141 25.06 -3.26 -8.81
C ASP A 141 23.84 -4.15 -9.16
N TYR A 142 22.72 -3.51 -9.46
CA TYR A 142 21.46 -4.19 -9.69
C TYR A 142 21.44 -5.01 -10.98
N ASP A 143 22.35 -4.75 -11.92
CA ASP A 143 22.50 -5.51 -13.16
C ASP A 143 23.35 -6.76 -12.98
N LEU A 144 24.13 -6.85 -11.92
CA LEU A 144 24.92 -8.02 -11.56
C LEU A 144 24.11 -9.04 -10.76
N THR A 145 24.51 -10.30 -10.84
CA THR A 145 23.94 -11.41 -10.07
C THR A 145 24.24 -11.26 -8.57
N ALA A 146 23.52 -11.99 -7.74
CA ALA A 146 23.81 -12.05 -6.31
C ALA A 146 25.22 -12.56 -6.02
N ARG A 147 25.67 -13.55 -6.79
CA ARG A 147 27.04 -14.09 -6.73
C ARG A 147 28.08 -13.00 -6.94
N GLU A 148 27.95 -12.23 -8.01
CA GLU A 148 28.86 -11.13 -8.33
C GLU A 148 28.77 -10.01 -7.29
N ASN A 149 27.60 -9.67 -6.83
CA ASN A 149 27.40 -8.66 -5.78
C ASN A 149 27.98 -9.05 -4.43
N ILE A 150 28.02 -10.34 -4.06
CA ILE A 150 28.71 -10.80 -2.86
C ILE A 150 30.20 -10.43 -2.92
N TYR A 151 30.86 -10.67 -4.05
CA TYR A 151 32.28 -10.30 -4.22
C TYR A 151 32.47 -8.80 -4.33
N LEU A 152 31.64 -8.11 -5.10
CA LEU A 152 31.68 -6.66 -5.27
C LEU A 152 31.53 -5.94 -3.92
N ASN A 153 30.50 -6.30 -3.15
CA ASN A 153 30.23 -5.68 -1.86
C ASN A 153 31.30 -6.03 -0.82
N GLY A 154 31.82 -7.27 -0.87
CA GLY A 154 32.97 -7.67 -0.07
C GLY A 154 34.19 -6.80 -0.35
N ALA A 155 34.49 -6.50 -1.62
CA ALA A 155 35.59 -5.64 -2.03
C ALA A 155 35.38 -4.17 -1.56
N VAL A 156 34.16 -3.64 -1.67
CA VAL A 156 33.79 -2.31 -1.15
C VAL A 156 33.98 -2.22 0.36
N LEU A 157 33.70 -3.32 1.09
CA LEU A 157 33.93 -3.43 2.53
C LEU A 157 35.40 -3.69 2.90
N GLY A 158 36.30 -3.77 1.89
CA GLY A 158 37.74 -3.92 2.09
C GLY A 158 38.24 -5.36 2.20
N TYR A 159 37.42 -6.37 1.82
CA TYR A 159 37.80 -7.77 1.88
C TYR A 159 38.39 -8.25 0.56
N ASN A 160 39.41 -9.10 0.66
CA ASN A 160 40.01 -9.71 -0.52
C ASN A 160 39.17 -10.89 -1.03
N GLU A 161 39.36 -11.22 -2.30
CA GLU A 161 38.62 -12.28 -2.99
C GLU A 161 38.75 -13.65 -2.30
N LYS A 162 39.91 -13.96 -1.72
CA LYS A 162 40.15 -15.22 -1.01
C LYS A 162 39.24 -15.35 0.21
N PHE A 163 39.13 -14.31 1.00
CA PHE A 163 38.27 -14.24 2.18
C PHE A 163 36.78 -14.40 1.80
N MET A 164 36.35 -13.68 0.77
CA MET A 164 34.97 -13.79 0.31
C MET A 164 34.63 -15.18 -0.22
N LYS A 165 35.61 -15.86 -0.85
CA LYS A 165 35.43 -17.22 -1.34
C LYS A 165 35.34 -18.25 -0.21
N GLU A 166 36.07 -18.05 0.88
CA GLU A 166 36.00 -18.90 2.08
C GLU A 166 34.67 -18.80 2.82
N HIS A 167 34.01 -17.64 2.78
CA HIS A 167 32.75 -17.36 3.51
C HIS A 167 31.52 -17.33 2.58
N PHE A 168 31.69 -17.59 1.30
CA PHE A 168 30.62 -17.49 0.32
C PHE A 168 29.40 -18.35 0.66
N ASP A 169 29.63 -19.63 0.97
CA ASP A 169 28.56 -20.57 1.26
C ASP A 169 27.80 -20.18 2.55
N GLU A 170 28.50 -19.64 3.55
CA GLU A 170 27.91 -19.18 4.80
C GLU A 170 27.00 -17.95 4.58
N ILE A 171 27.43 -17.00 3.72
CA ILE A 171 26.63 -15.84 3.32
C ILE A 171 25.34 -16.29 2.64
N VAL A 172 25.46 -17.21 1.69
CA VAL A 172 24.33 -17.72 0.91
C VAL A 172 23.35 -18.50 1.77
N GLU A 173 23.85 -19.33 2.69
CA GLU A 173 23.03 -20.09 3.64
C GLU A 173 22.30 -19.17 4.61
N PHE A 174 22.99 -18.14 5.11
CA PHE A 174 22.37 -17.17 6.02
C PHE A 174 21.25 -16.40 5.30
N ALA A 175 21.49 -15.94 4.08
CA ALA A 175 20.51 -15.18 3.29
C ALA A 175 19.35 -16.04 2.75
N GLU A 176 19.50 -17.39 2.76
CA GLU A 176 18.51 -18.35 2.20
C GLU A 176 18.27 -18.17 0.70
N LEU A 177 19.34 -17.86 -0.05
CA LEU A 177 19.26 -17.50 -1.47
C LEU A 177 19.92 -18.51 -2.42
N GLN A 178 20.09 -19.78 -1.98
CA GLN A 178 20.81 -20.83 -2.73
C GLN A 178 20.29 -21.01 -4.16
N ASN A 179 18.99 -20.86 -4.36
CA ASN A 179 18.33 -21.06 -5.65
C ASN A 179 18.29 -19.80 -6.54
N PHE A 180 18.83 -18.68 -6.08
CA PHE A 180 18.71 -17.38 -6.74
C PHE A 180 20.05 -16.71 -7.03
N LEU A 181 21.17 -17.39 -6.80
CA LEU A 181 22.53 -16.83 -6.86
C LEU A 181 22.92 -16.23 -8.21
N ASP A 182 22.46 -16.84 -9.28
CA ASP A 182 22.83 -16.46 -10.66
C ASP A 182 21.76 -15.55 -11.30
N MET A 183 20.84 -15.02 -10.47
CA MET A 183 19.84 -14.03 -10.85
C MET A 183 20.35 -12.62 -10.55
N PRO A 184 20.21 -11.65 -11.47
CA PRO A 184 20.49 -10.24 -11.21
C PRO A 184 19.66 -9.68 -10.07
N ILE A 185 20.28 -8.83 -9.23
CA ILE A 185 19.61 -8.28 -8.02
C ILE A 185 18.40 -7.41 -8.37
N LYS A 186 18.35 -6.79 -9.55
CA LYS A 186 17.16 -6.07 -10.02
C LYS A 186 15.88 -6.92 -10.01
N ASN A 187 16.01 -8.24 -10.09
CA ASN A 187 14.90 -9.20 -10.06
C ASN A 187 14.59 -9.71 -8.63
N TYR A 188 15.32 -9.24 -7.63
CA TYR A 188 15.06 -9.59 -6.23
C TYR A 188 13.90 -8.77 -5.67
N SER A 189 13.12 -9.39 -4.77
CA SER A 189 12.26 -8.61 -3.91
C SER A 189 13.10 -7.74 -2.96
N SER A 190 12.55 -6.63 -2.48
CA SER A 190 13.24 -5.80 -1.48
C SER A 190 13.69 -6.61 -0.26
N GLY A 191 12.91 -7.62 0.16
CA GLY A 191 13.26 -8.55 1.23
C GLY A 191 14.46 -9.44 0.88
N MET A 192 14.55 -9.97 -0.34
CA MET A 192 15.68 -10.80 -0.77
C MET A 192 16.98 -9.98 -0.85
N ALA A 193 16.91 -8.78 -1.44
CA ALA A 193 18.07 -7.88 -1.51
C ALA A 193 18.54 -7.48 -0.10
N ALA A 194 17.61 -7.21 0.80
CA ALA A 194 17.92 -6.87 2.19
C ALA A 194 18.51 -8.05 2.97
N ARG A 195 18.03 -9.28 2.78
CA ARG A 195 18.61 -10.50 3.37
C ARG A 195 20.06 -10.69 2.91
N LEU A 196 20.33 -10.49 1.62
CA LEU A 196 21.69 -10.59 1.07
C LEU A 196 22.60 -9.51 1.64
N GLY A 197 22.17 -8.25 1.68
CA GLY A 197 22.93 -7.13 2.23
C GLY A 197 23.27 -7.33 3.71
N PHE A 198 22.30 -7.78 4.50
CA PHE A 198 22.51 -8.10 5.91
C PHE A 198 23.50 -9.26 6.10
N ALA A 199 23.36 -10.35 5.31
CA ALA A 199 24.25 -11.48 5.37
C ALA A 199 25.71 -11.08 5.08
N ILE A 200 25.95 -10.31 4.01
CA ILE A 200 27.30 -9.85 3.65
C ILE A 200 27.89 -8.97 4.76
N ALA A 201 27.15 -7.98 5.24
CA ALA A 201 27.66 -7.01 6.20
C ALA A 201 27.90 -7.59 7.60
N THR A 202 27.16 -8.64 8.00
CA THR A 202 27.30 -9.29 9.31
C THR A 202 28.22 -10.51 9.31
N MET A 203 28.63 -10.96 8.13
CA MET A 203 29.57 -12.08 8.02
C MET A 203 30.97 -11.69 8.48
N VAL A 204 31.27 -10.43 8.37
CA VAL A 204 32.58 -9.92 8.67
C VAL A 204 32.61 -9.23 10.03
N LYS A 205 33.62 -9.57 10.81
CA LYS A 205 33.85 -8.96 12.12
C LYS A 205 34.48 -7.56 11.94
N SER A 206 33.61 -6.54 11.87
CA SER A 206 34.03 -5.13 11.93
C SER A 206 34.19 -4.67 13.37
N ASP A 207 35.02 -3.65 13.62
CA ASP A 207 35.13 -3.03 14.95
C ASP A 207 33.84 -2.31 15.35
N ILE A 208 33.15 -1.69 14.37
CA ILE A 208 31.90 -0.93 14.55
C ILE A 208 30.89 -1.35 13.50
N LEU A 209 29.72 -1.78 13.94
CA LEU A 209 28.57 -2.11 13.11
C LEU A 209 27.50 -1.02 13.29
N ILE A 210 27.07 -0.42 12.20
CA ILE A 210 26.04 0.63 12.21
C ILE A 210 24.79 0.13 11.51
N CYS A 211 23.65 0.11 12.20
CA CYS A 211 22.37 -0.39 11.68
C CYS A 211 21.29 0.69 11.79
N ASP A 212 20.67 1.06 10.66
CA ASP A 212 19.56 2.01 10.60
C ASP A 212 18.28 1.28 10.15
N GLU A 213 17.40 0.95 11.10
CA GLU A 213 16.08 0.30 10.89
C GLU A 213 16.10 -1.07 10.18
N VAL A 214 17.25 -1.70 10.08
CA VAL A 214 17.53 -2.85 9.23
C VAL A 214 16.88 -4.16 9.73
N LEU A 215 16.54 -4.27 11.02
CA LEU A 215 15.98 -5.51 11.60
C LEU A 215 14.49 -5.73 11.32
N ALA A 216 13.81 -4.77 10.70
CA ALA A 216 12.40 -4.90 10.33
C ALA A 216 12.19 -5.60 8.96
N VAL A 217 13.24 -6.16 8.37
CA VAL A 217 13.22 -6.74 7.02
C VAL A 217 13.04 -8.25 7.05
N GLY A 218 12.22 -8.76 6.14
CA GLY A 218 11.92 -10.19 6.01
C GLY A 218 10.76 -10.65 6.89
N ASP A 219 10.55 -11.96 6.97
CA ASP A 219 9.56 -12.56 7.86
C ASP A 219 10.08 -12.64 9.31
N TYR A 220 9.19 -12.96 10.23
CA TYR A 220 9.51 -13.03 11.66
C TYR A 220 10.64 -14.04 11.98
N ALA A 221 10.73 -15.15 11.23
CA ALA A 221 11.78 -16.15 11.44
C ALA A 221 13.16 -15.60 11.06
N PHE A 222 13.25 -14.85 9.96
CA PHE A 222 14.47 -14.18 9.54
C PHE A 222 14.88 -13.05 10.51
N GLN A 223 13.92 -12.30 11.06
CA GLN A 223 14.19 -11.28 12.08
C GLN A 223 14.84 -11.87 13.32
N LEU A 224 14.35 -13.01 13.81
CA LEU A 224 14.98 -13.74 14.93
C LEU A 224 16.40 -14.21 14.61
N LYS A 225 16.65 -14.65 13.37
CA LYS A 225 17.97 -15.05 12.89
C LYS A 225 18.93 -13.85 12.87
N CYS A 226 18.46 -12.69 12.43
CA CYS A 226 19.21 -11.44 12.47
C CYS A 226 19.53 -11.01 13.92
N GLU A 227 18.55 -11.03 14.82
CA GLU A 227 18.78 -10.69 16.24
C GLU A 227 19.82 -11.62 16.89
N LYS A 228 19.77 -12.92 16.60
CA LYS A 228 20.76 -13.88 17.08
C LYS A 228 22.17 -13.54 16.56
N ARG A 229 22.30 -13.26 15.26
CA ARG A 229 23.58 -12.90 14.65
C ARG A 229 24.16 -11.62 15.22
N MET A 230 23.31 -10.62 15.49
CA MET A 230 23.71 -9.37 16.16
C MET A 230 24.29 -9.63 17.55
N LYS A 231 23.66 -10.50 18.34
CA LYS A 231 24.16 -10.89 19.66
C LYS A 231 25.51 -11.60 19.58
N GLU A 232 25.70 -12.52 18.65
CA GLU A 232 26.97 -13.21 18.41
C GLU A 232 28.10 -12.23 18.08
N LEU A 233 27.81 -11.17 17.29
CA LEU A 233 28.80 -10.12 16.99
C LEU A 233 29.13 -9.27 18.20
N LEU A 234 28.14 -8.90 19.01
CA LEU A 234 28.33 -8.15 20.27
C LEU A 234 29.17 -8.95 21.26
N ASP A 235 28.82 -10.22 21.50
CA ASP A 235 29.60 -11.13 22.35
C ASP A 235 31.02 -11.31 21.84
N GLY A 236 31.24 -11.16 20.54
CA GLY A 236 32.54 -11.14 19.88
C GLY A 236 33.32 -9.81 20.03
N GLY A 237 32.77 -8.79 20.71
CA GLY A 237 33.41 -7.49 20.97
C GLY A 237 33.23 -6.43 19.89
N THR A 238 32.31 -6.63 18.93
CA THR A 238 31.90 -5.59 17.96
C THR A 238 31.10 -4.49 18.66
N THR A 239 31.38 -3.23 18.35
CA THR A 239 30.60 -2.07 18.85
C THR A 239 29.40 -1.86 17.96
N LEU A 240 28.20 -1.75 18.55
CA LEU A 240 26.95 -1.58 17.80
C LEU A 240 26.38 -0.16 17.91
N LEU A 241 26.07 0.45 16.77
CA LEU A 241 25.29 1.68 16.68
C LEU A 241 23.95 1.34 15.99
N TYR A 242 22.88 1.32 16.76
CA TYR A 242 21.58 0.83 16.32
C TYR A 242 20.52 1.92 16.36
N VAL A 243 19.95 2.26 15.18
CA VAL A 243 18.78 3.14 15.09
C VAL A 243 17.52 2.27 14.91
N SER A 244 16.54 2.52 15.76
CA SER A 244 15.25 1.86 15.66
C SER A 244 14.14 2.75 16.22
N HIS A 245 12.95 2.64 15.58
CA HIS A 245 11.71 3.17 16.15
C HIS A 245 11.09 2.23 17.20
N ALA A 246 11.46 0.96 17.19
CA ALA A 246 10.99 -0.04 18.15
C ALA A 246 11.86 0.01 19.42
N THR A 247 11.41 0.72 20.45
CA THR A 247 12.11 0.84 21.74
C THR A 247 12.39 -0.51 22.40
N ASP A 248 11.52 -1.52 22.19
CA ASP A 248 11.72 -2.87 22.72
C ASP A 248 12.93 -3.56 22.08
N SER A 249 13.22 -3.35 20.81
CA SER A 249 14.42 -3.86 20.15
C SER A 249 15.69 -3.20 20.71
N VAL A 250 15.63 -1.89 20.94
CA VAL A 250 16.74 -1.16 21.57
C VAL A 250 17.01 -1.67 22.98
N LYS A 251 15.98 -1.89 23.81
CA LYS A 251 16.12 -2.45 25.17
C LYS A 251 16.71 -3.87 25.19
N ARG A 252 16.46 -4.67 24.13
CA ARG A 252 16.97 -6.05 24.04
C ARG A 252 18.41 -6.15 23.52
N LEU A 253 18.82 -5.22 22.65
CA LEU A 253 20.08 -5.30 21.90
C LEU A 253 21.14 -4.31 22.40
N CYS A 254 20.75 -3.25 23.11
CA CYS A 254 21.66 -2.16 23.46
C CYS A 254 21.80 -2.00 24.98
N ASP A 255 23.03 -1.72 25.43
CA ASP A 255 23.32 -1.39 26.83
C ASP A 255 23.02 0.07 27.13
N HIS A 256 23.24 0.93 26.12
CA HIS A 256 23.09 2.38 26.20
C HIS A 256 22.14 2.87 25.13
N ALA A 257 21.53 4.04 25.38
CA ALA A 257 20.76 4.73 24.36
C ALA A 257 21.01 6.25 24.38
N LEU A 258 20.77 6.87 23.25
CA LEU A 258 20.79 8.31 23.06
C LEU A 258 19.44 8.73 22.45
N TRP A 259 18.73 9.60 23.14
CA TRP A 259 17.49 10.19 22.64
C TRP A 259 17.77 11.55 22.02
N LEU A 260 17.42 11.67 20.72
CA LEU A 260 17.49 12.88 19.92
C LEU A 260 16.11 13.49 19.71
N ASN A 261 16.01 14.82 19.91
CA ASN A 261 14.83 15.60 19.53
C ASN A 261 15.27 16.91 18.87
N LYS A 262 14.74 17.19 17.66
CA LYS A 262 15.06 18.41 16.88
C LYS A 262 16.56 18.70 16.80
N GLY A 263 17.35 17.68 16.55
CA GLY A 263 18.81 17.76 16.40
C GLY A 263 19.60 17.93 17.69
N ARG A 264 19.00 17.83 18.87
CA ARG A 264 19.67 17.95 20.18
C ARG A 264 19.54 16.65 20.97
N VAL A 265 20.54 16.38 21.80
CA VAL A 265 20.48 15.29 22.77
C VAL A 265 19.58 15.70 23.93
N VAL A 266 18.50 14.93 24.13
CA VAL A 266 17.60 15.11 25.26
C VAL A 266 18.08 14.31 26.47
N MET A 267 18.42 13.04 26.24
CA MET A 267 18.92 12.13 27.27
C MET A 267 19.88 11.12 26.67
N LYS A 268 20.87 10.69 27.44
CA LYS A 268 21.76 9.57 27.14
C LYS A 268 22.08 8.79 28.41
N GLY A 269 22.23 7.47 28.31
CA GLY A 269 22.50 6.60 29.47
C GLY A 269 22.11 5.17 29.18
N GLY A 270 21.73 4.43 30.22
CA GLY A 270 21.25 3.04 30.09
C GLY A 270 20.07 2.95 29.13
N ALA A 271 20.05 1.92 28.27
CA ALA A 271 19.04 1.78 27.21
C ALA A 271 17.61 1.72 27.77
N ILE A 272 17.42 1.01 28.88
CA ILE A 272 16.08 0.87 29.51
C ILE A 272 15.62 2.24 30.01
N ASP A 273 16.45 2.97 30.75
CA ASP A 273 16.09 4.26 31.35
C ASP A 273 15.76 5.32 30.29
N VAL A 274 16.58 5.37 29.21
CA VAL A 274 16.40 6.33 28.13
C VAL A 274 15.15 5.99 27.29
N CYS A 275 14.92 4.72 27.00
CA CYS A 275 13.71 4.27 26.29
C CYS A 275 12.46 4.51 27.11
N ASP A 276 12.48 4.24 28.42
CA ASP A 276 11.33 4.49 29.31
C ASP A 276 11.04 5.98 29.45
N ALA A 277 12.08 6.81 29.54
CA ALA A 277 11.95 8.27 29.53
C ALA A 277 11.36 8.77 28.21
N TYR A 278 11.83 8.23 27.06
CA TYR A 278 11.30 8.55 25.74
C TYR A 278 9.83 8.15 25.60
N ILE A 279 9.47 6.93 25.98
CA ILE A 279 8.09 6.46 25.98
C ILE A 279 7.22 7.35 26.88
N LYS A 280 7.72 7.67 28.08
CA LYS A 280 7.01 8.55 29.03
C LYS A 280 6.84 9.97 28.50
N ASP A 281 7.83 10.50 27.77
CA ASP A 281 7.77 11.83 27.15
C ASP A 281 6.81 11.79 25.96
N GLN A 282 6.87 10.77 25.11
CA GLN A 282 5.92 10.59 24.01
C GLN A 282 4.50 10.40 24.54
N ILE A 283 4.32 9.62 25.61
CA ILE A 283 3.05 9.53 26.35
C ILE A 283 2.74 10.87 27.00
N GLY A 284 3.72 11.60 27.50
CA GLY A 284 3.61 12.91 28.11
C GLY A 284 3.36 14.03 27.11
N GLU A 285 4.00 14.04 25.94
CA GLU A 285 3.66 14.94 24.82
C GLU A 285 2.29 14.61 24.23
N ILE A 286 1.95 13.33 24.13
CA ILE A 286 0.58 12.87 23.84
C ILE A 286 -0.35 13.30 24.97
N LYS A 287 0.04 13.17 26.25
CA LYS A 287 -0.75 13.66 27.39
C LYS A 287 -0.78 15.18 27.50
N ALA A 288 0.30 15.91 27.24
CA ALA A 288 0.34 17.38 27.28
C ALA A 288 -0.32 18.03 26.07
N LYS A 289 -0.37 17.36 24.92
CA LYS A 289 -1.28 17.72 23.81
C LYS A 289 -2.71 17.25 24.05
N VAL A 290 -2.94 16.32 24.98
CA VAL A 290 -4.20 15.54 25.12
C VAL A 290 -4.48 15.21 26.59
N GLU A 291 -4.41 16.14 27.50
CA GLU A 291 -5.24 16.00 28.70
C GLU A 291 -6.67 16.33 28.31
N GLY A 292 -7.39 15.32 27.82
CA GLY A 292 -8.84 15.25 27.86
C GLY A 292 -9.64 15.66 26.64
N GLU A 293 -9.06 15.98 25.45
CA GLU A 293 -9.85 16.64 24.40
C GLU A 293 -9.97 15.89 23.06
N ASN A 294 -9.10 14.96 22.71
CA ASN A 294 -9.24 14.24 21.43
C ASN A 294 -10.19 13.05 21.50
N VAL A 295 -10.92 12.82 20.42
CA VAL A 295 -11.75 11.63 20.23
C VAL A 295 -10.88 10.48 19.76
N ASP A 296 -10.48 9.58 20.66
CA ASP A 296 -9.60 8.44 20.33
C ASP A 296 -10.37 7.23 19.77
N TYR A 297 -11.65 7.12 20.10
CA TYR A 297 -12.50 5.96 19.79
C TYR A 297 -13.74 6.39 19.01
N ILE A 298 -14.10 5.62 17.99
CA ILE A 298 -15.31 5.81 17.21
C ILE A 298 -16.15 4.53 17.25
N ILE A 299 -17.34 4.62 17.82
CA ILE A 299 -18.35 3.56 17.76
C ILE A 299 -19.23 3.82 16.54
N ILE A 300 -19.32 2.84 15.63
CA ILE A 300 -20.22 2.90 14.48
C ILE A 300 -21.36 1.91 14.66
N GLN A 301 -22.60 2.38 14.66
CA GLN A 301 -23.79 1.51 14.69
C GLN A 301 -24.10 1.01 13.28
N ALA A 302 -23.62 -0.18 12.94
CA ALA A 302 -23.75 -0.79 11.61
C ALA A 302 -24.74 -1.97 11.57
N GLY A 303 -25.47 -2.24 12.64
CA GLY A 303 -26.38 -3.39 12.78
C GLY A 303 -27.70 -3.29 12.01
N GLY A 304 -28.05 -2.14 11.46
CA GLY A 304 -29.32 -1.93 10.79
C GLY A 304 -29.50 -2.79 9.53
N LYS A 305 -30.71 -3.37 9.35
CA LYS A 305 -31.07 -4.15 8.16
C LYS A 305 -31.07 -3.32 6.87
N GLY A 306 -31.28 -2.00 6.95
CA GLY A 306 -31.31 -1.11 5.80
C GLY A 306 -32.45 -1.45 4.83
N THR A 307 -33.65 -1.64 5.34
CA THR A 307 -34.82 -2.05 4.51
C THR A 307 -35.13 -1.09 3.34
N ARG A 308 -34.80 0.20 3.48
CA ARG A 308 -34.90 1.21 2.42
C ARG A 308 -33.84 1.09 1.32
N LEU A 309 -32.84 0.21 1.49
CA LEU A 309 -31.80 -0.09 0.50
C LEU A 309 -32.11 -1.35 -0.33
N GLU A 310 -33.23 -2.01 -0.06
CA GLU A 310 -33.80 -3.10 -0.84
C GLU A 310 -32.79 -4.24 -1.14
N HIS A 311 -32.50 -4.44 -2.42
CA HIS A 311 -31.61 -5.52 -2.89
C HIS A 311 -30.15 -5.33 -2.44
N LEU A 312 -29.70 -4.10 -2.17
CA LEU A 312 -28.31 -3.82 -1.77
C LEU A 312 -27.91 -4.43 -0.42
N THR A 313 -28.91 -4.71 0.44
CA THR A 313 -28.69 -5.33 1.75
C THR A 313 -29.16 -6.80 1.81
N ARG A 314 -29.45 -7.42 0.67
CA ARG A 314 -29.88 -8.81 0.61
C ARG A 314 -28.84 -9.77 1.21
N ASN A 315 -27.57 -9.62 0.86
CA ASN A 315 -26.48 -10.50 1.28
C ASN A 315 -25.57 -9.91 2.35
N LYS A 316 -25.64 -8.63 2.59
CA LYS A 316 -24.73 -7.86 3.47
C LYS A 316 -25.44 -6.83 4.31
N PRO A 317 -24.90 -6.43 5.48
CA PRO A 317 -25.47 -5.34 6.27
C PRO A 317 -25.22 -3.98 5.60
N LYS A 318 -26.02 -2.98 6.00
CA LYS A 318 -25.96 -1.61 5.48
C LYS A 318 -24.57 -1.00 5.50
N GLY A 319 -23.82 -1.21 6.60
CA GLY A 319 -22.51 -0.58 6.81
C GLY A 319 -21.46 -0.92 5.74
N ILE A 320 -21.60 -2.04 5.03
CA ILE A 320 -20.69 -2.44 3.94
C ILE A 320 -21.32 -2.36 2.55
N VAL A 321 -22.39 -1.58 2.39
CA VAL A 321 -22.90 -1.20 1.06
C VAL A 321 -21.94 -0.18 0.47
N PRO A 322 -21.52 -0.34 -0.81
CA PRO A 322 -20.61 0.59 -1.44
C PRO A 322 -21.28 1.91 -1.84
N VAL A 323 -20.60 3.01 -1.56
CA VAL A 323 -20.95 4.36 -2.03
C VAL A 323 -19.68 4.99 -2.58
N ASN A 324 -19.68 5.48 -3.80
CA ASN A 324 -18.48 6.02 -4.45
C ASN A 324 -17.28 5.04 -4.41
N ASN A 325 -17.52 3.76 -4.69
CA ASN A 325 -16.53 2.68 -4.69
C ASN A 325 -15.84 2.46 -3.32
N LEU A 326 -16.50 2.81 -2.21
CA LEU A 326 -16.00 2.58 -0.86
C LEU A 326 -17.16 2.13 0.02
N PRO A 327 -17.05 1.08 0.84
CA PRO A 327 -18.10 0.71 1.79
C PRO A 327 -18.39 1.84 2.78
N ILE A 328 -19.63 2.04 3.16
CA ILE A 328 -20.06 3.20 3.96
C ILE A 328 -19.18 3.40 5.21
N VAL A 329 -18.91 2.33 5.98
CA VAL A 329 -18.09 2.45 7.20
C VAL A 329 -16.63 2.84 6.90
N PHE A 330 -16.12 2.52 5.71
CA PHE A 330 -14.75 2.84 5.31
C PHE A 330 -14.54 4.33 4.94
N HIS A 331 -15.61 5.06 4.64
CA HIS A 331 -15.53 6.52 4.54
C HIS A 331 -15.08 7.14 5.87
N MET A 332 -15.55 6.59 7.00
CA MET A 332 -15.10 6.99 8.33
C MET A 332 -13.63 6.65 8.58
N PHE A 333 -13.20 5.43 8.19
CA PHE A 333 -11.78 5.01 8.31
C PHE A 333 -10.86 5.90 7.47
N LYS A 334 -11.28 6.27 6.27
CA LYS A 334 -10.54 7.18 5.39
C LYS A 334 -10.44 8.59 5.97
N LYS A 335 -11.53 9.10 6.55
CA LYS A 335 -11.57 10.45 7.12
C LYS A 335 -10.74 10.57 8.41
N TYR A 336 -10.77 9.55 9.26
CA TYR A 336 -10.06 9.54 10.55
C TYR A 336 -9.17 8.28 10.69
N PRO A 337 -8.06 8.19 9.94
CA PRO A 337 -7.26 6.96 9.85
C PRO A 337 -6.58 6.56 11.16
N ASP A 338 -6.33 7.52 12.07
CA ASP A 338 -5.60 7.30 13.33
C ASP A 338 -6.51 6.92 14.51
N LYS A 339 -7.82 6.77 14.29
CA LYS A 339 -8.77 6.44 15.36
C LYS A 339 -8.95 4.92 15.51
N LYS A 340 -9.42 4.52 16.68
CA LYS A 340 -9.80 3.13 16.99
C LYS A 340 -11.29 2.95 16.78
N TYR A 341 -11.66 1.92 16.03
CA TYR A 341 -13.04 1.70 15.62
C TYR A 341 -13.66 0.52 16.36
N ILE A 342 -14.90 0.70 16.81
CA ILE A 342 -15.75 -0.34 17.40
C ILE A 342 -17.03 -0.36 16.59
N ILE A 343 -17.25 -1.43 15.83
CA ILE A 343 -18.38 -1.55 14.91
C ILE A 343 -19.44 -2.46 15.54
N ILE A 344 -20.60 -1.91 15.81
CA ILE A 344 -21.73 -2.66 16.34
C ILE A 344 -22.50 -3.28 15.17
N GLY A 345 -22.51 -4.61 15.08
CA GLY A 345 -23.25 -5.39 14.09
C GLY A 345 -24.45 -6.10 14.70
N ASP A 346 -25.50 -6.32 13.90
CA ASP A 346 -26.70 -7.11 14.25
C ASP A 346 -27.13 -7.92 13.03
N TYR A 347 -27.84 -7.31 12.07
CA TYR A 347 -28.23 -7.97 10.83
C TYR A 347 -27.00 -8.43 10.05
N LYS A 348 -26.93 -9.73 9.77
CA LYS A 348 -25.78 -10.38 9.06
C LYS A 348 -24.43 -10.04 9.71
N ASN A 349 -24.37 -10.04 11.03
CA ASN A 349 -23.16 -9.71 11.79
C ASN A 349 -21.97 -10.55 11.38
N GLU A 350 -22.16 -11.84 11.11
CA GLU A 350 -21.07 -12.73 10.67
C GLU A 350 -20.42 -12.27 9.34
N VAL A 351 -21.23 -11.73 8.42
CA VAL A 351 -20.71 -11.17 7.16
C VAL A 351 -19.91 -9.91 7.44
N LEU A 352 -20.42 -9.02 8.31
CA LEU A 352 -19.73 -7.82 8.72
C LEU A 352 -18.37 -8.13 9.38
N GLU A 353 -18.37 -9.04 10.35
CA GLU A 353 -17.18 -9.45 11.09
C GLU A 353 -16.10 -10.00 10.16
N LYS A 354 -16.44 -11.00 9.33
CA LYS A 354 -15.51 -11.59 8.36
C LYS A 354 -15.01 -10.57 7.33
N TYR A 355 -15.87 -9.63 6.94
CA TYR A 355 -15.48 -8.57 6.01
C TYR A 355 -14.48 -7.61 6.65
N LEU A 356 -14.71 -7.21 7.90
CA LEU A 356 -13.80 -6.35 8.65
C LEU A 356 -12.48 -7.07 8.98
N GLU A 357 -12.50 -8.37 9.28
CA GLU A 357 -11.27 -9.19 9.41
C GLU A 357 -10.44 -9.18 8.12
N ALA A 358 -11.11 -9.31 6.97
CA ALA A 358 -10.41 -9.32 5.69
C ALA A 358 -9.87 -7.94 5.27
N PHE A 359 -10.57 -6.85 5.56
CA PHE A 359 -10.30 -5.54 4.96
C PHE A 359 -10.21 -4.38 5.97
N GLY A 360 -10.69 -4.53 7.21
CA GLY A 360 -10.82 -3.43 8.20
C GLY A 360 -9.51 -3.02 8.90
N GLY A 361 -8.44 -3.81 8.77
CA GLY A 361 -7.18 -3.53 9.46
C GLY A 361 -7.19 -3.86 10.96
N THR A 362 -6.10 -3.54 11.66
CA THR A 362 -5.88 -3.91 13.08
C THR A 362 -6.53 -2.98 14.09
N THR A 363 -7.03 -1.83 13.68
CA THR A 363 -7.64 -0.80 14.55
C THR A 363 -9.15 -0.95 14.70
N CYS A 364 -9.75 -1.99 14.09
CA CYS A 364 -11.18 -2.22 14.06
C CYS A 364 -11.58 -3.43 14.90
N ILE A 365 -12.57 -3.26 15.78
CA ILE A 365 -13.17 -4.33 16.59
C ILE A 365 -14.65 -4.44 16.18
N SER A 366 -15.11 -5.66 15.88
CA SER A 366 -16.54 -5.95 15.67
C SER A 366 -17.17 -6.41 16.96
N VAL A 367 -18.35 -5.89 17.26
CA VAL A 367 -19.15 -6.22 18.45
C VAL A 367 -20.55 -6.60 17.99
N LYS A 368 -21.03 -7.78 18.41
CA LYS A 368 -22.39 -8.19 18.13
C LYS A 368 -23.35 -7.49 19.09
N ALA A 369 -24.38 -6.85 18.53
CA ALA A 369 -25.40 -6.20 19.32
C ALA A 369 -26.23 -7.21 20.15
N GLU A 370 -26.36 -6.94 21.43
CA GLU A 370 -27.35 -7.61 22.28
C GLU A 370 -28.51 -6.63 22.51
N GLY A 371 -29.77 -7.10 22.27
CA GLY A 371 -30.95 -6.26 22.32
C GLY A 371 -31.46 -5.81 20.96
N GLN A 372 -32.39 -4.83 20.94
CA GLN A 372 -33.02 -4.30 19.71
C GLN A 372 -33.03 -2.79 19.70
N GLY A 373 -33.03 -2.20 18.51
CA GLY A 373 -33.09 -0.75 18.32
C GLY A 373 -31.71 -0.07 18.36
N THR A 374 -31.68 1.24 18.36
CA THR A 374 -30.46 2.05 18.26
C THR A 374 -29.65 2.10 19.58
N SER A 375 -30.17 1.57 20.70
CA SER A 375 -29.40 1.37 21.94
C SER A 375 -28.64 0.03 21.97
N ALA A 376 -29.01 -0.92 21.11
CA ALA A 376 -28.44 -2.25 21.11
C ALA A 376 -26.93 -2.23 20.82
N GLY A 377 -26.16 -3.01 21.57
CA GLY A 377 -24.71 -3.12 21.41
C GLY A 377 -23.88 -1.98 21.99
N VAL A 378 -24.48 -0.92 22.47
CA VAL A 378 -23.72 0.23 23.02
C VAL A 378 -22.93 -0.19 24.26
N HIS A 379 -23.52 -0.96 25.18
CA HIS A 379 -22.82 -1.46 26.37
C HIS A 379 -21.60 -2.32 26.02
N GLN A 380 -21.76 -3.25 25.09
CA GLN A 380 -20.66 -4.11 24.62
C GLN A 380 -19.54 -3.27 24.00
N ALA A 381 -19.88 -2.25 23.22
CA ALA A 381 -18.89 -1.34 22.65
C ALA A 381 -18.14 -0.53 23.71
N LEU A 382 -18.84 -0.07 24.77
CA LEU A 382 -18.22 0.68 25.86
C LEU A 382 -17.20 -0.12 26.68
N GLU A 383 -17.27 -1.45 26.71
CA GLU A 383 -16.28 -2.31 27.35
C GLU A 383 -14.88 -2.13 26.74
N HIS A 384 -14.81 -1.85 25.45
CA HIS A 384 -13.57 -1.64 24.72
C HIS A 384 -12.99 -0.23 24.85
N ILE A 385 -13.70 0.70 25.52
CA ILE A 385 -13.24 2.08 25.74
C ILE A 385 -12.69 2.21 27.16
N PRO A 386 -11.46 2.67 27.36
CA PRO A 386 -10.93 2.96 28.70
C PRO A 386 -11.72 4.09 29.39
N ALA A 387 -11.76 4.07 30.72
CA ALA A 387 -12.38 5.14 31.50
C ALA A 387 -11.68 6.49 31.27
N GLY A 388 -12.43 7.58 31.24
CA GLY A 388 -11.89 8.93 31.03
C GLY A 388 -11.50 9.25 29.60
N LYS A 389 -11.81 8.39 28.62
CA LYS A 389 -11.57 8.65 27.20
C LYS A 389 -12.82 9.20 26.53
N ARG A 390 -12.61 10.24 25.70
CA ARG A 390 -13.65 10.75 24.80
C ARG A 390 -13.84 9.79 23.64
N PHE A 391 -15.07 9.66 23.19
CA PHE A 391 -15.41 8.82 22.05
C PHE A 391 -16.59 9.40 21.27
N MET A 392 -16.65 9.06 20.00
CA MET A 392 -17.78 9.36 19.12
C MET A 392 -18.66 8.12 18.97
N LEU A 393 -19.95 8.28 19.00
CA LEU A 393 -20.94 7.30 18.59
C LEU A 393 -21.64 7.85 17.35
N VAL A 394 -21.65 7.08 16.26
CA VAL A 394 -22.19 7.54 14.98
C VAL A 394 -22.98 6.43 14.29
N TRP A 395 -24.03 6.81 13.58
CA TRP A 395 -24.77 5.88 12.73
C TRP A 395 -24.03 5.61 11.43
N SER A 396 -24.10 4.35 10.94
CA SER A 396 -23.35 3.90 9.77
C SER A 396 -23.82 4.50 8.45
N ASP A 397 -24.88 5.26 8.42
CA ASP A 397 -25.44 5.85 7.19
C ASP A 397 -24.97 7.29 6.92
N LEU A 398 -24.01 7.78 7.67
CA LEU A 398 -23.46 9.11 7.47
C LEU A 398 -22.12 9.06 6.74
N ILE A 399 -21.98 9.84 5.68
CA ILE A 399 -20.71 10.22 5.08
C ILE A 399 -20.48 11.69 5.46
N LEU A 400 -19.51 11.92 6.33
CA LEU A 400 -19.22 13.24 6.89
C LEU A 400 -18.50 14.14 5.88
N GLY A 401 -18.93 15.41 5.80
CA GLY A 401 -18.29 16.43 4.98
C GLY A 401 -16.83 16.68 5.37
N GLU A 402 -16.05 17.24 4.46
CA GLU A 402 -14.61 17.48 4.63
C GLU A 402 -14.28 18.35 5.85
N GLU A 403 -15.08 19.39 6.11
CA GLU A 403 -14.88 20.35 7.20
C GLU A 403 -15.27 19.84 8.60
N VAL A 404 -15.92 18.68 8.70
CA VAL A 404 -16.30 18.11 10.01
C VAL A 404 -15.05 17.63 10.74
N ASN A 405 -14.63 18.37 11.78
CA ASN A 405 -13.46 18.07 12.61
C ASN A 405 -13.86 17.75 14.05
N ILE A 406 -13.81 16.47 14.43
CA ILE A 406 -14.19 15.99 15.75
C ILE A 406 -13.17 16.32 16.85
N ASP A 407 -11.91 16.55 16.51
CA ASP A 407 -10.81 16.79 17.46
C ASP A 407 -10.79 18.25 17.95
N GLU A 408 -11.46 19.16 17.26
CA GLU A 408 -11.62 20.57 17.70
C GLU A 408 -12.76 20.78 18.68
N THR A 409 -13.56 19.74 18.92
CA THR A 409 -14.72 19.80 19.80
C THR A 409 -14.35 19.59 21.27
N ARG A 410 -15.17 20.09 22.20
CA ARG A 410 -14.98 19.97 23.66
C ARG A 410 -16.26 19.51 24.35
N GLY A 411 -16.12 18.82 25.48
CA GLY A 411 -17.27 18.32 26.24
C GLY A 411 -18.09 17.27 25.48
N ASN A 412 -19.39 17.22 25.74
CA ASN A 412 -20.32 16.41 24.97
C ASN A 412 -20.82 17.21 23.77
N VAL A 413 -20.88 16.55 22.58
CA VAL A 413 -21.26 17.24 21.34
C VAL A 413 -22.32 16.43 20.61
N ILE A 414 -23.24 17.12 19.96
CA ILE A 414 -24.24 16.54 19.07
C ILE A 414 -24.09 17.09 17.66
N GLY A 415 -24.10 16.20 16.68
CA GLY A 415 -24.06 16.55 15.26
C GLY A 415 -25.45 16.98 14.75
N ILE A 416 -25.55 18.22 14.28
CA ILE A 416 -26.74 18.82 13.71
C ILE A 416 -26.64 18.89 12.19
N SER A 417 -27.59 18.24 11.50
CA SER A 417 -27.72 18.37 10.05
C SER A 417 -28.60 19.55 9.70
N ARG A 418 -28.20 20.22 8.58
CA ARG A 418 -28.99 21.21 7.87
C ARG A 418 -29.17 20.87 6.38
N ASP A 419 -28.61 19.75 5.96
CA ASP A 419 -28.59 19.31 4.55
C ASP A 419 -29.68 18.25 4.25
N PHE A 420 -30.18 17.57 5.28
CA PHE A 420 -31.23 16.56 5.15
C PHE A 420 -32.17 16.57 6.39
N GLU A 421 -33.40 16.11 6.17
CA GLU A 421 -34.41 16.01 7.22
C GLU A 421 -34.10 14.86 8.18
N CYS A 422 -34.03 15.18 9.47
CA CYS A 422 -33.86 14.21 10.56
C CYS A 422 -35.17 14.05 11.34
N ARG A 423 -35.46 12.84 11.81
CA ARG A 423 -36.64 12.52 12.61
C ARG A 423 -36.68 13.26 13.97
N TRP A 424 -35.51 13.49 14.55
CA TRP A 424 -35.36 14.18 15.82
C TRP A 424 -34.73 15.55 15.61
N SER A 425 -35.15 16.52 16.44
CA SER A 425 -34.50 17.82 16.51
C SER A 425 -33.93 18.09 17.90
N TYR A 426 -32.87 18.93 17.97
CA TYR A 426 -32.26 19.40 19.20
C TYR A 426 -32.27 20.93 19.22
N LYS A 427 -33.00 21.54 20.18
CA LYS A 427 -33.18 22.98 20.32
C LYS A 427 -33.13 23.37 21.79
N ASP A 428 -32.43 24.45 22.12
CA ASP A 428 -32.37 25.02 23.48
C ASP A 428 -32.03 23.97 24.56
N GLY A 429 -31.11 23.04 24.23
CA GLY A 429 -30.67 21.98 25.13
C GLY A 429 -31.65 20.80 25.27
N GLN A 430 -32.68 20.69 24.43
CA GLN A 430 -33.72 19.66 24.53
C GLN A 430 -33.94 18.91 23.21
N PHE A 431 -34.26 17.62 23.31
CA PHE A 431 -34.60 16.77 22.17
C PHE A 431 -36.14 16.79 21.95
N PHE A 432 -36.55 16.91 20.70
CA PHE A 432 -37.93 16.79 20.25
C PHE A 432 -38.06 15.73 19.16
N GLU A 433 -39.08 14.86 19.25
CA GLU A 433 -39.40 13.90 18.20
C GLU A 433 -40.24 14.57 17.10
N GLU A 434 -39.63 15.54 16.45
CA GLU A 434 -40.23 16.34 15.38
C GLU A 434 -39.24 16.43 14.22
N PRO A 435 -39.68 16.12 12.99
CA PRO A 435 -38.82 16.23 11.82
C PRO A 435 -38.28 17.66 11.63
N SER A 436 -36.96 17.75 11.33
CA SER A 436 -36.32 19.05 11.16
C SER A 436 -35.19 18.99 10.13
N THR A 437 -35.09 20.04 9.31
CA THR A 437 -34.02 20.33 8.39
C THR A 437 -33.08 21.44 8.89
N GLU A 438 -33.42 22.12 10.02
CA GLU A 438 -32.60 23.20 10.60
C GLU A 438 -31.86 22.77 11.86
N HIS A 439 -32.46 21.90 12.67
CA HIS A 439 -31.96 21.43 13.95
C HIS A 439 -31.96 19.90 14.02
N GLY A 440 -31.77 19.24 12.87
CA GLY A 440 -31.86 17.79 12.74
C GLY A 440 -30.76 17.04 13.46
N VAL A 441 -31.14 16.10 14.36
CA VAL A 441 -30.19 15.19 15.02
C VAL A 441 -29.76 14.11 14.03
N ALA A 442 -28.55 14.24 13.49
CA ALA A 442 -28.07 13.40 12.42
C ALA A 442 -27.59 11.99 12.87
N GLY A 443 -27.49 11.76 14.18
CA GLY A 443 -27.00 10.48 14.72
C GLY A 443 -25.49 10.44 14.93
N LEU A 444 -24.86 11.59 15.12
CA LEU A 444 -23.49 11.72 15.57
C LEU A 444 -23.48 12.35 16.97
N PHE A 445 -22.83 11.67 17.90
CA PHE A 445 -22.69 12.11 19.29
C PHE A 445 -21.25 11.93 19.75
N ILE A 446 -20.70 12.89 20.47
CA ILE A 446 -19.40 12.77 21.14
C ILE A 446 -19.64 12.85 22.63
N PHE A 447 -19.07 11.92 23.39
CA PHE A 447 -19.18 11.87 24.84
C PHE A 447 -17.81 12.05 25.49
N SER A 448 -17.78 12.81 26.57
CA SER A 448 -16.55 13.09 27.33
C SER A 448 -16.07 11.90 28.15
N ASP A 449 -16.96 11.02 28.61
CA ASP A 449 -16.63 9.79 29.35
C ASP A 449 -17.73 8.73 29.12
N LYS A 450 -17.35 7.46 29.04
CA LYS A 450 -18.30 6.34 28.91
C LYS A 450 -19.29 6.20 30.08
N LYS A 451 -18.99 6.75 31.24
CA LYS A 451 -19.89 6.77 32.39
C LYS A 451 -21.23 7.44 32.09
N ILE A 452 -21.24 8.38 31.16
CA ILE A 452 -22.45 9.08 30.72
C ILE A 452 -23.48 8.08 30.15
N LEU A 453 -23.02 7.06 29.48
CA LEU A 453 -23.84 6.00 28.87
C LEU A 453 -23.96 4.74 29.73
N ALA A 454 -23.50 4.75 30.97
CA ALA A 454 -23.55 3.58 31.85
C ALA A 454 -24.98 3.06 32.15
N GLN A 455 -25.98 3.95 32.05
CA GLN A 455 -27.39 3.63 32.25
C GLN A 455 -28.19 3.55 30.94
N ALA A 456 -27.54 3.57 29.80
CA ALA A 456 -28.23 3.42 28.51
C ALA A 456 -28.95 2.05 28.47
N PRO A 457 -30.19 1.97 27.96
CA PRO A 457 -30.90 0.69 27.89
C PRO A 457 -30.25 -0.23 26.87
N GLN A 458 -30.32 -1.55 27.11
CA GLN A 458 -29.88 -2.56 26.15
C GLN A 458 -30.76 -2.66 24.91
N SER A 459 -31.99 -2.15 24.99
CA SER A 459 -32.93 -2.13 23.87
C SER A 459 -33.74 -0.84 23.86
N GLY A 460 -34.14 -0.44 22.67
CA GLY A 460 -34.94 0.75 22.46
C GLY A 460 -34.28 1.80 21.60
N GLU A 461 -34.84 2.98 21.58
CA GLU A 461 -34.29 4.07 20.75
C GLU A 461 -33.37 4.96 21.59
N PHE A 462 -32.15 5.13 21.12
CA PHE A 462 -31.09 5.83 21.83
C PHE A 462 -31.40 7.31 22.06
N VAL A 463 -31.91 8.00 21.03
CA VAL A 463 -32.25 9.44 21.17
C VAL A 463 -33.41 9.66 22.13
N ARG A 464 -34.41 8.77 22.15
CA ARG A 464 -35.52 8.85 23.12
C ARG A 464 -35.02 8.64 24.56
N TRP A 465 -34.01 7.77 24.76
CA TRP A 465 -33.38 7.65 26.05
C TRP A 465 -32.59 8.92 26.40
N LEU A 466 -31.80 9.49 25.46
CA LEU A 466 -31.09 10.76 25.69
C LEU A 466 -32.03 11.88 26.07
N GLN A 467 -33.22 11.97 25.48
CA GLN A 467 -34.25 12.94 25.83
C GLN A 467 -34.65 12.87 27.30
N SER A 468 -34.63 11.68 27.91
CA SER A 468 -34.95 11.49 29.35
C SER A 468 -33.77 11.80 30.26
N GLN A 469 -32.57 12.07 29.71
CA GLN A 469 -31.36 12.35 30.48
C GLN A 469 -31.11 13.87 30.53
N ASN A 470 -30.48 14.32 31.59
CA ASN A 470 -30.03 15.71 31.70
C ASN A 470 -28.58 15.83 31.27
N ILE A 471 -28.31 15.60 29.97
CA ILE A 471 -26.97 15.68 29.36
C ILE A 471 -26.95 16.95 28.51
N ASP A 472 -26.00 17.82 28.82
CA ASP A 472 -25.78 19.04 28.05
C ASP A 472 -24.85 18.76 26.85
N PHE A 473 -25.26 19.17 25.64
CA PHE A 473 -24.50 19.00 24.40
C PHE A 473 -24.23 20.34 23.74
N ALA A 474 -23.00 20.54 23.31
CA ALA A 474 -22.67 21.58 22.34
C ALA A 474 -23.06 21.11 20.92
N GLU A 475 -23.65 22.01 20.14
CA GLU A 475 -24.01 21.71 18.76
C GLU A 475 -22.79 21.79 17.83
N MET A 476 -22.61 20.79 16.95
CA MET A 476 -21.66 20.79 15.86
C MET A 476 -22.41 20.71 14.53
N SER A 477 -22.22 21.69 13.66
CA SER A 477 -22.80 21.65 12.32
C SER A 477 -22.13 20.60 11.46
N LEU A 478 -22.94 19.75 10.81
CA LEU A 478 -22.48 18.71 9.89
C LEU A 478 -22.65 19.19 8.44
N LEU A 479 -21.89 20.22 8.05
CA LEU A 479 -21.90 20.75 6.68
C LEU A 479 -21.43 19.70 5.67
N ASP A 480 -22.05 19.69 4.49
CA ASP A 480 -21.74 18.76 3.38
C ASP A 480 -21.77 17.27 3.77
N THR A 481 -22.49 16.93 4.85
CA THR A 481 -22.71 15.56 5.30
C THR A 481 -23.90 14.95 4.58
N VAL A 482 -23.76 13.71 4.14
CA VAL A 482 -24.79 13.02 3.38
C VAL A 482 -25.31 11.80 4.16
N GLU A 483 -26.64 11.66 4.23
CA GLU A 483 -27.29 10.44 4.73
C GLU A 483 -27.45 9.45 3.55
N THR A 484 -26.91 8.23 3.71
CA THR A 484 -26.95 7.15 2.71
C THR A 484 -28.04 6.12 3.01
N GLY A 485 -29.04 6.49 3.77
CA GLY A 485 -30.09 5.60 4.27
C GLY A 485 -31.12 5.15 3.23
N THR A 486 -31.11 5.72 2.02
CA THR A 486 -32.05 5.40 0.93
C THR A 486 -31.34 5.03 -0.36
N LEU A 487 -32.00 4.22 -1.19
CA LEU A 487 -31.48 3.83 -2.50
C LEU A 487 -31.27 5.05 -3.43
N GLU A 488 -32.17 6.04 -3.32
CA GLU A 488 -32.07 7.30 -4.09
C GLU A 488 -30.83 8.12 -3.70
N ALA A 489 -30.54 8.23 -2.40
CA ALA A 489 -29.35 8.92 -1.91
C ALA A 489 -28.05 8.23 -2.43
N ILE A 490 -28.00 6.91 -2.39
CA ILE A 490 -26.87 6.16 -2.93
C ILE A 490 -26.73 6.36 -4.43
N ARG A 491 -27.82 6.29 -5.21
CA ARG A 491 -27.81 6.53 -6.66
C ARG A 491 -27.32 7.95 -6.99
N ARG A 492 -27.81 8.96 -6.26
CA ARG A 492 -27.40 10.35 -6.46
C ARG A 492 -25.90 10.54 -6.21
N LEU A 493 -25.34 9.90 -5.20
CA LEU A 493 -23.91 9.98 -4.88
C LEU A 493 -23.06 9.18 -5.87
N SER A 494 -23.54 8.00 -6.28
CA SER A 494 -22.85 7.14 -7.25
C SER A 494 -23.07 7.58 -8.71
N GLY A 495 -24.03 8.42 -8.97
CA GLY A 495 -24.51 8.84 -10.29
C GLY A 495 -23.81 10.08 -10.84
N HIS A 496 -22.50 10.18 -10.73
CA HIS A 496 -21.75 10.96 -11.73
C HIS A 496 -21.72 10.12 -13.01
N GLU A 497 -22.82 10.19 -13.76
CA GLU A 497 -22.88 9.87 -15.18
C GLU A 497 -22.01 10.87 -15.96
N GLY A 498 -20.72 10.87 -15.66
CA GLY A 498 -19.74 11.44 -16.55
C GLY A 498 -19.63 10.50 -17.76
N GLU A 499 -19.54 11.06 -18.94
CA GLU A 499 -19.31 10.36 -20.22
C GLU A 499 -18.09 9.41 -20.12
N TYR A 500 -17.18 9.67 -19.18
CA TYR A 500 -15.97 8.93 -18.88
C TYR A 500 -15.94 8.42 -17.44
N ARG A 501 -15.95 7.11 -17.27
CA ARG A 501 -15.82 6.48 -15.96
C ARG A 501 -14.35 6.49 -15.53
N CYS A 502 -14.05 7.11 -14.39
CA CYS A 502 -12.70 7.14 -13.82
C CYS A 502 -12.59 6.21 -12.64
N ARG A 503 -11.42 5.58 -12.45
CA ARG A 503 -11.13 4.81 -11.24
C ARG A 503 -10.97 5.74 -10.05
N PRO A 504 -11.30 5.30 -8.80
CA PRO A 504 -11.33 6.17 -7.61
C PRO A 504 -10.03 6.92 -7.31
N PHE A 505 -8.90 6.42 -7.78
CA PHE A 505 -7.56 6.97 -7.56
C PHE A 505 -7.08 7.92 -8.66
N ASN A 506 -7.94 8.24 -9.64
CA ASN A 506 -7.66 9.20 -10.70
C ASN A 506 -8.80 10.22 -10.82
N SER A 507 -8.51 11.39 -11.37
CA SER A 507 -9.48 12.36 -11.88
C SER A 507 -9.33 12.53 -13.39
N ILE A 508 -10.44 12.80 -14.07
CA ILE A 508 -10.47 13.08 -15.50
C ILE A 508 -11.13 14.45 -15.69
N GLU A 509 -10.41 15.34 -16.38
CA GLU A 509 -10.91 16.63 -16.83
C GLU A 509 -11.09 16.58 -18.34
N VAL A 510 -12.23 17.04 -18.86
CA VAL A 510 -12.53 17.03 -20.28
C VAL A 510 -12.68 18.48 -20.77
N HIS A 511 -11.88 18.87 -21.74
CA HIS A 511 -11.90 20.19 -22.37
C HIS A 511 -11.99 20.03 -23.89
N ASP A 512 -13.12 20.37 -24.49
CA ASP A 512 -13.39 20.23 -25.94
C ASP A 512 -12.93 18.87 -26.50
N ASN A 513 -11.79 18.83 -27.15
CA ASN A 513 -11.19 17.65 -27.78
C ASN A 513 -10.03 17.05 -27.00
N ILE A 514 -9.81 17.47 -25.75
CA ILE A 514 -8.69 17.04 -24.90
C ILE A 514 -9.22 16.43 -23.62
N LEU A 515 -8.58 15.34 -23.20
CA LEU A 515 -8.81 14.67 -21.92
C LEU A 515 -7.52 14.74 -21.10
N ILE A 516 -7.62 15.20 -19.86
CA ILE A 516 -6.50 15.28 -18.91
C ILE A 516 -6.79 14.32 -17.77
N LYS A 517 -5.88 13.36 -17.56
CA LYS A 517 -5.96 12.37 -16.49
C LYS A 517 -4.92 12.68 -15.41
N ARG A 518 -5.35 12.79 -14.15
CA ARG A 518 -4.50 13.08 -13.00
C ARG A 518 -4.65 12.02 -11.91
N PRO A 519 -3.57 11.46 -11.37
CA PRO A 519 -3.64 10.62 -10.18
C PRO A 519 -3.93 11.49 -8.95
N ILE A 520 -4.84 11.02 -8.06
CA ILE A 520 -5.22 11.73 -6.84
C ILE A 520 -4.62 11.14 -5.57
N ASP A 521 -4.14 9.92 -5.61
CA ASP A 521 -3.50 9.27 -4.47
C ASP A 521 -2.21 8.52 -4.87
N ASP A 522 -1.52 7.93 -3.90
CA ASP A 522 -0.24 7.25 -4.15
C ASP A 522 -0.40 5.97 -4.99
N GLN A 523 -1.54 5.29 -4.91
CA GLN A 523 -1.86 4.16 -5.78
C GLN A 523 -2.02 4.63 -7.23
N GLY A 524 -2.75 5.71 -7.45
CA GLY A 524 -2.91 6.34 -8.76
C GLY A 524 -1.58 6.78 -9.35
N LYS A 525 -0.71 7.41 -8.54
CA LYS A 525 0.64 7.82 -8.97
C LYS A 525 1.50 6.65 -9.43
N ALA A 526 1.50 5.54 -8.67
CA ALA A 526 2.26 4.34 -9.02
C ALA A 526 1.76 3.72 -10.35
N LEU A 527 0.45 3.66 -10.58
CA LEU A 527 -0.13 3.14 -11.82
C LEU A 527 0.11 4.09 -13.00
N ALA A 528 0.04 5.41 -12.79
CA ALA A 528 0.29 6.41 -13.83
C ALA A 528 1.72 6.31 -14.39
N VAL A 529 2.71 5.97 -13.58
CA VAL A 529 4.09 5.75 -14.05
C VAL A 529 4.14 4.63 -15.09
N ASN A 530 3.48 3.50 -14.85
CA ASN A 530 3.47 2.37 -15.79
C ASN A 530 2.69 2.71 -17.07
N GLU A 531 1.58 3.41 -16.96
CA GLU A 531 0.77 3.86 -18.07
C GLU A 531 1.57 4.83 -18.99
N VAL A 532 2.25 5.81 -18.40
CA VAL A 532 3.11 6.76 -19.13
C VAL A 532 4.27 6.05 -19.81
N LYS A 533 4.91 5.07 -19.15
CA LYS A 533 5.98 4.26 -19.76
C LYS A 533 5.45 3.51 -20.98
N TRP A 534 4.27 2.92 -20.87
CA TRP A 534 3.66 2.16 -21.96
C TRP A 534 3.35 3.05 -23.16
N TYR A 535 2.70 4.22 -22.98
CA TYR A 535 2.46 5.16 -24.08
C TYR A 535 3.76 5.66 -24.71
N SER A 536 4.79 5.91 -23.91
CA SER A 536 6.11 6.30 -24.38
C SER A 536 6.77 5.22 -25.26
N GLU A 537 6.58 3.95 -24.89
CA GLU A 537 7.14 2.82 -25.63
C GLU A 537 6.44 2.61 -26.97
N VAL A 538 5.10 2.51 -26.98
CA VAL A 538 4.33 2.24 -28.21
C VAL A 538 4.45 3.37 -29.24
N LYS A 539 4.69 4.60 -28.79
CA LYS A 539 4.95 5.76 -29.66
C LYS A 539 6.19 5.54 -30.54
N LYS A 540 7.22 4.80 -30.07
CA LYS A 540 8.42 4.49 -30.86
C LYS A 540 8.12 3.65 -32.09
N TYR A 541 7.03 2.86 -32.06
CA TYR A 541 6.63 1.94 -33.11
C TYR A 541 5.51 2.49 -34.00
N ASN A 542 5.09 3.74 -33.78
CA ASN A 542 3.97 4.36 -34.50
C ASN A 542 2.68 3.51 -34.40
N PHE A 543 2.35 3.05 -33.19
CA PHE A 543 1.09 2.35 -32.94
C PHE A 543 -0.04 3.36 -32.93
N ASP A 544 -0.96 3.26 -33.89
CA ASP A 544 -2.03 4.21 -34.16
C ASP A 544 -3.39 3.83 -33.55
N GLN A 545 -3.49 2.67 -32.86
CA GLN A 545 -4.71 2.24 -32.16
C GLN A 545 -4.76 2.76 -30.72
N ILE A 546 -4.24 3.96 -30.46
CA ILE A 546 -4.27 4.68 -29.20
C ILE A 546 -4.67 6.14 -29.45
N PRO A 547 -5.14 6.89 -28.42
CA PRO A 547 -5.32 8.33 -28.54
C PRO A 547 -4.02 9.05 -28.91
N ILE A 548 -4.12 10.18 -29.55
CA ILE A 548 -2.96 11.08 -29.72
C ILE A 548 -2.57 11.57 -28.33
N ILE A 549 -1.33 11.30 -27.91
CA ILE A 549 -0.79 11.75 -26.62
C ILE A 549 -0.09 13.08 -26.82
N TYR A 550 -0.63 14.14 -26.22
CA TYR A 550 -0.10 15.50 -26.27
C TYR A 550 0.97 15.74 -25.21
N GLU A 551 0.71 15.30 -23.98
CA GLU A 551 1.62 15.43 -22.83
C GLU A 551 1.56 14.20 -21.95
N LEU A 552 2.67 13.85 -21.30
CA LEU A 552 2.78 12.66 -20.45
C LEU A 552 2.64 12.95 -18.95
N ASN A 553 2.77 14.22 -18.54
CA ASN A 553 2.63 14.61 -17.14
C ASN A 553 2.13 16.06 -16.99
N PRO A 554 0.84 16.28 -16.66
CA PRO A 554 -0.22 15.25 -16.54
C PRO A 554 -0.51 14.56 -17.87
N LEU A 555 -0.99 13.32 -17.81
CA LEU A 555 -1.32 12.58 -19.05
C LEU A 555 -2.47 13.28 -19.78
N THR A 556 -2.11 13.90 -20.88
CA THR A 556 -3.01 14.69 -21.71
C THR A 556 -3.14 14.03 -23.09
N MET A 557 -4.36 13.68 -23.47
CA MET A 557 -4.61 12.93 -24.69
C MET A 557 -5.82 13.47 -25.45
N GLU A 558 -5.94 13.04 -26.70
CA GLU A 558 -7.10 13.29 -27.55
C GLU A 558 -8.37 12.69 -26.91
N LYS A 559 -9.46 13.46 -26.92
CA LYS A 559 -10.80 12.95 -26.66
C LYS A 559 -11.28 12.15 -27.87
N ILE A 560 -11.40 10.84 -27.72
CA ILE A 560 -11.83 9.95 -28.79
C ILE A 560 -13.32 10.17 -29.10
N ASN A 561 -13.62 10.39 -30.39
CA ASN A 561 -14.99 10.39 -30.86
C ASN A 561 -15.45 8.96 -31.17
N GLY A 562 -15.95 8.28 -30.14
CA GLY A 562 -16.38 6.88 -30.17
C GLY A 562 -17.02 6.49 -28.87
N GLN A 563 -17.38 5.20 -28.74
CA GLN A 563 -17.98 4.64 -27.52
C GLN A 563 -17.16 3.45 -27.03
N ASN A 564 -17.17 3.21 -25.72
CA ASN A 564 -16.65 1.95 -25.19
C ASN A 564 -17.41 0.78 -25.85
N ILE A 565 -16.69 -0.26 -26.22
CA ILE A 565 -17.27 -1.40 -26.97
C ILE A 565 -18.48 -2.01 -26.26
N TYR A 566 -18.48 -2.07 -24.92
CA TYR A 566 -19.60 -2.62 -24.16
C TYR A 566 -20.87 -1.75 -24.18
N LYS A 567 -20.77 -0.47 -24.61
CA LYS A 567 -21.91 0.45 -24.75
C LYS A 567 -22.41 0.54 -26.19
N ALA A 568 -21.57 0.15 -27.16
CA ALA A 568 -21.87 0.33 -28.57
C ALA A 568 -22.99 -0.62 -29.03
N GLU A 569 -24.01 -0.07 -29.66
CA GLU A 569 -25.09 -0.81 -30.27
C GLU A 569 -24.65 -1.32 -31.65
N LEU A 570 -24.18 -2.55 -31.73
CA LEU A 570 -23.63 -3.19 -32.92
C LEU A 570 -24.43 -4.45 -33.28
N ASP A 571 -24.66 -4.66 -34.56
CA ASP A 571 -25.17 -5.93 -35.04
C ASP A 571 -24.08 -7.02 -35.05
N ASN A 572 -24.47 -8.26 -35.33
CA ASN A 572 -23.54 -9.39 -35.23
C ASN A 572 -22.40 -9.34 -36.26
N GLU A 573 -22.59 -8.76 -37.45
CA GLU A 573 -21.51 -8.64 -38.43
C GLU A 573 -20.56 -7.52 -38.05
N GLN A 574 -21.09 -6.41 -37.52
CA GLN A 574 -20.28 -5.34 -36.98
C GLN A 574 -19.44 -5.83 -35.75
N LYS A 575 -20.05 -6.63 -34.85
CA LYS A 575 -19.33 -7.24 -33.73
C LYS A 575 -18.19 -8.14 -34.16
N LYS A 576 -18.40 -9.00 -35.19
CA LYS A 576 -17.33 -9.82 -35.77
C LYS A 576 -16.21 -8.96 -36.32
N LYS A 577 -16.53 -7.91 -37.05
CA LYS A 577 -15.53 -6.99 -37.58
C LYS A 577 -14.73 -6.28 -36.49
N VAL A 578 -15.38 -5.89 -35.39
CA VAL A 578 -14.71 -5.32 -34.22
C VAL A 578 -13.77 -6.34 -33.59
N ILE A 579 -14.18 -7.62 -33.46
CA ILE A 579 -13.32 -8.71 -32.99
C ILE A 579 -12.08 -8.85 -33.88
N ASP A 580 -12.25 -8.87 -35.21
CA ASP A 580 -11.15 -8.98 -36.16
C ASP A 580 -10.19 -7.79 -36.06
N ASN A 581 -10.72 -6.58 -35.88
CA ASN A 581 -9.93 -5.36 -35.69
C ASN A 581 -9.16 -5.37 -34.35
N LEU A 582 -9.77 -5.86 -33.24
CA LEU A 582 -9.12 -6.03 -31.97
C LEU A 582 -7.95 -7.02 -32.05
N ILE A 583 -8.20 -8.18 -32.67
CA ILE A 583 -7.17 -9.21 -32.86
C ILE A 583 -6.02 -8.66 -33.68
N SER A 584 -6.30 -8.09 -34.86
CA SER A 584 -5.29 -7.52 -35.75
C SER A 584 -4.45 -6.43 -35.07
N SER A 585 -5.10 -5.58 -34.26
CA SER A 585 -4.42 -4.51 -33.53
C SER A 585 -3.50 -5.04 -32.43
N LEU A 586 -3.95 -6.04 -31.67
CA LEU A 586 -3.10 -6.68 -30.66
C LEU A 586 -1.98 -7.51 -31.29
N GLU A 587 -2.21 -8.23 -32.40
CA GLU A 587 -1.15 -8.91 -33.15
C GLU A 587 -0.06 -7.94 -33.59
N LYS A 588 -0.44 -6.73 -34.06
CA LYS A 588 0.48 -5.64 -34.39
C LYS A 588 1.28 -5.20 -33.16
N LEU A 589 0.61 -4.97 -32.03
CA LEU A 589 1.25 -4.59 -30.76
C LEU A 589 2.26 -5.67 -30.30
N HIS A 590 1.84 -6.93 -30.25
CA HIS A 590 2.65 -8.06 -29.84
C HIS A 590 3.84 -8.34 -30.77
N GLY A 591 3.77 -7.81 -32.00
CA GLY A 591 4.85 -7.96 -33.01
C GLY A 591 5.97 -6.95 -32.88
N PHE A 592 5.83 -5.85 -32.13
CA PHE A 592 6.79 -4.75 -32.10
C PHE A 592 8.08 -5.08 -31.38
N ALA A 593 7.98 -5.71 -30.23
CA ALA A 593 9.16 -6.06 -29.45
C ALA A 593 8.93 -7.34 -28.63
N LYS A 594 10.02 -8.03 -28.34
CA LYS A 594 10.02 -9.25 -27.56
C LYS A 594 11.09 -9.18 -26.46
N ASP A 595 10.84 -9.90 -25.38
CA ASP A 595 11.75 -10.04 -24.27
C ASP A 595 11.83 -11.51 -23.83
N GLU A 596 12.78 -11.81 -22.98
CA GLU A 596 12.91 -13.15 -22.40
C GLU A 596 11.76 -13.43 -21.44
N VAL A 597 11.40 -14.71 -21.35
CA VAL A 597 10.33 -15.14 -20.41
C VAL A 597 10.85 -15.07 -19.00
N ASP A 598 10.19 -14.28 -18.15
CA ASP A 598 10.38 -14.36 -16.72
C ASP A 598 9.41 -15.40 -16.09
N PRO A 599 9.94 -16.57 -15.66
CA PRO A 599 9.13 -17.62 -15.07
C PRO A 599 8.39 -17.18 -13.80
N TYR A 600 9.01 -16.27 -13.03
CA TYR A 600 8.40 -15.77 -11.82
C TYR A 600 7.16 -14.90 -12.13
N SER A 601 7.24 -14.01 -13.09
CA SER A 601 6.12 -13.18 -13.52
C SER A 601 4.91 -13.98 -14.01
N ILE A 602 5.15 -15.11 -14.72
CA ILE A 602 4.07 -16.04 -15.11
C ILE A 602 3.43 -16.65 -13.86
N MET A 603 4.25 -17.23 -12.98
CA MET A 603 3.73 -17.87 -11.76
C MET A 603 3.06 -16.88 -10.82
N ASP A 604 3.60 -15.68 -10.68
CA ASP A 604 3.01 -14.61 -9.86
C ASP A 604 1.67 -14.16 -10.42
N THR A 605 1.60 -13.81 -11.69
CA THR A 605 0.37 -13.28 -12.32
C THR A 605 -0.74 -14.30 -12.32
N TYR A 606 -0.46 -15.57 -12.66
CA TYR A 606 -1.48 -16.57 -12.86
C TYR A 606 -1.79 -17.40 -11.61
N PHE A 607 -0.82 -17.63 -10.72
CA PHE A 607 -1.02 -18.50 -9.57
C PHE A 607 -0.88 -17.79 -8.23
N TYR A 608 0.32 -17.23 -7.90
CA TYR A 608 0.55 -16.75 -6.54
C TYR A 608 -0.37 -15.61 -6.17
N LYS A 609 -0.48 -14.60 -7.02
CA LYS A 609 -1.38 -13.46 -6.82
C LYS A 609 -2.85 -13.89 -6.70
N THR A 610 -3.29 -14.83 -7.54
CA THR A 610 -4.66 -15.36 -7.52
C THR A 610 -4.95 -16.06 -6.19
N PHE A 611 -4.08 -16.98 -5.76
CA PHE A 611 -4.31 -17.72 -4.52
C PHE A 611 -4.09 -16.90 -3.26
N THR A 612 -3.17 -15.93 -3.25
CA THR A 612 -3.05 -14.96 -2.15
C THR A 612 -4.35 -14.16 -1.97
N ARG A 613 -4.97 -13.76 -3.06
CA ARG A 613 -6.27 -13.07 -3.03
C ARG A 613 -7.40 -13.98 -2.55
N LEU A 614 -7.44 -15.21 -3.03
CA LEU A 614 -8.41 -16.21 -2.60
C LEU A 614 -8.27 -16.54 -1.11
N ASP A 615 -7.04 -16.76 -0.63
CA ASP A 615 -6.76 -17.06 0.78
C ASP A 615 -7.29 -15.93 1.70
N LYS A 616 -7.18 -14.68 1.27
CA LYS A 616 -7.69 -13.51 2.01
C LYS A 616 -9.20 -13.53 2.21
N ILE A 617 -9.95 -14.04 1.23
CA ILE A 617 -11.43 -14.05 1.25
C ILE A 617 -12.02 -15.39 1.65
N ARG A 618 -11.21 -16.41 1.93
CA ARG A 618 -11.64 -17.78 2.15
C ARG A 618 -12.69 -17.94 3.25
N ASN A 619 -12.53 -17.19 4.35
CA ASN A 619 -13.49 -17.23 5.45
C ASN A 619 -14.70 -16.32 5.21
N LEU A 620 -14.56 -15.33 4.32
CA LEU A 620 -15.59 -14.34 4.02
C LEU A 620 -16.66 -14.88 3.08
N VAL A 621 -16.25 -15.63 2.03
CA VAL A 621 -17.16 -16.09 0.99
C VAL A 621 -17.88 -17.36 1.45
N PRO A 622 -19.23 -17.41 1.43
CA PRO A 622 -19.99 -18.60 1.79
C PRO A 622 -19.61 -19.82 0.95
N PHE A 623 -19.64 -21.00 1.55
CA PHE A 623 -19.28 -22.29 0.94
C PHE A 623 -17.82 -22.41 0.45
N ALA A 624 -16.95 -21.40 0.65
CA ALA A 624 -15.55 -21.49 0.22
C ALA A 624 -14.74 -22.55 0.97
N LEU A 625 -15.23 -23.03 2.10
CA LEU A 625 -14.62 -24.14 2.88
C LEU A 625 -15.13 -25.52 2.46
N GLU A 626 -16.12 -25.62 1.57
CA GLU A 626 -16.68 -26.85 1.08
C GLU A 626 -15.95 -27.35 -0.18
N LYS A 627 -15.86 -28.68 -0.34
CA LYS A 627 -15.16 -29.30 -1.48
C LYS A 627 -15.87 -29.06 -2.82
N THR A 628 -17.19 -28.97 -2.76
CA THR A 628 -18.06 -28.65 -3.90
C THR A 628 -19.03 -27.56 -3.51
N ILE A 629 -19.38 -26.70 -4.45
CA ILE A 629 -20.28 -25.56 -4.22
C ILE A 629 -21.44 -25.69 -5.20
N ASN A 630 -22.67 -25.64 -4.68
CA ASN A 630 -23.87 -25.61 -5.52
C ASN A 630 -24.08 -24.17 -6.04
N ILE A 631 -23.98 -24.01 -7.36
CA ILE A 631 -24.22 -22.73 -8.04
C ILE A 631 -25.26 -22.96 -9.14
N ASN A 632 -26.34 -22.20 -9.10
CA ASN A 632 -27.45 -22.31 -10.06
C ASN A 632 -28.02 -23.76 -10.18
N GLY A 633 -28.07 -24.50 -9.05
CA GLY A 633 -28.57 -25.86 -8.98
C GLY A 633 -27.62 -26.95 -9.49
N LYS A 634 -26.35 -26.61 -9.75
CA LYS A 634 -25.33 -27.57 -10.19
C LYS A 634 -24.11 -27.48 -9.26
N ASP A 635 -23.53 -28.64 -8.95
CA ASP A 635 -22.35 -28.75 -8.09
C ASP A 635 -21.07 -28.58 -8.91
N TYR A 636 -20.20 -27.72 -8.41
CA TYR A 636 -18.89 -27.36 -9.01
C TYR A 636 -17.75 -27.62 -8.04
N LYS A 637 -16.62 -28.08 -8.54
CA LYS A 637 -15.39 -28.28 -7.75
C LYS A 637 -14.85 -26.96 -7.28
N ASN A 638 -14.55 -26.87 -5.98
CA ASN A 638 -13.99 -25.66 -5.39
C ASN A 638 -12.48 -25.58 -5.62
N PRO A 639 -11.96 -24.53 -6.29
CA PRO A 639 -10.53 -24.36 -6.60
C PRO A 639 -9.59 -24.45 -5.40
N PHE A 640 -10.03 -24.12 -4.20
CA PHE A 640 -9.23 -24.24 -2.98
C PHE A 640 -8.72 -25.67 -2.74
N PHE A 641 -9.50 -26.66 -3.13
CA PHE A 641 -9.15 -28.09 -2.95
C PHE A 641 -8.35 -28.67 -4.10
N TYR A 642 -8.18 -27.91 -5.19
CA TYR A 642 -7.43 -28.31 -6.38
C TYR A 642 -6.21 -27.41 -6.63
N ARG A 643 -5.75 -26.71 -5.61
CA ARG A 643 -4.66 -25.71 -5.68
C ARG A 643 -3.41 -26.25 -6.35
N GLU A 644 -2.93 -27.42 -5.92
CA GLU A 644 -1.70 -28.00 -6.49
C GLU A 644 -1.87 -28.42 -7.96
N LYS A 645 -3.03 -28.96 -8.32
CA LYS A 645 -3.33 -29.27 -9.72
C LYS A 645 -3.38 -27.98 -10.57
N ILE A 646 -4.03 -26.93 -10.10
CA ILE A 646 -4.08 -25.65 -10.80
C ILE A 646 -2.66 -25.08 -10.96
N LYS A 647 -1.81 -25.19 -9.94
CA LYS A 647 -0.41 -24.77 -10.00
C LYS A 647 0.37 -25.52 -11.07
N GLU A 648 0.16 -26.83 -11.16
CA GLU A 648 0.77 -27.66 -12.18
C GLU A 648 0.23 -27.34 -13.58
N ASP A 649 -1.08 -27.09 -13.71
CA ASP A 649 -1.70 -26.66 -14.97
C ASP A 649 -1.15 -25.28 -15.42
N VAL A 650 -0.91 -24.34 -14.50
CA VAL A 650 -0.24 -23.06 -14.83
C VAL A 650 1.18 -23.31 -15.36
N ARG A 651 1.95 -24.22 -14.73
CA ARG A 651 3.28 -24.57 -15.24
C ARG A 651 3.21 -25.18 -16.63
N ASN A 652 2.35 -26.17 -16.83
CA ASN A 652 2.26 -26.94 -18.07
C ASN A 652 1.66 -26.14 -19.22
N ARG A 653 0.59 -25.36 -18.97
CA ARG A 653 -0.13 -24.61 -20.01
C ARG A 653 0.42 -23.21 -20.25
N CYS A 654 1.05 -22.57 -19.24
CA CYS A 654 1.49 -21.18 -19.34
C CYS A 654 3.00 -21.06 -19.32
N LEU A 655 3.67 -21.60 -18.28
CA LEU A 655 5.12 -21.42 -18.14
C LEU A 655 5.90 -22.16 -19.23
N TYR A 656 5.64 -23.45 -19.43
CA TYR A 656 6.42 -24.24 -20.38
C TYR A 656 6.04 -24.03 -21.85
N THR A 657 4.91 -23.37 -22.11
CA THR A 657 4.45 -23.06 -23.48
C THR A 657 4.80 -21.65 -23.93
N CYS A 658 5.03 -20.73 -22.99
CA CYS A 658 5.44 -19.35 -23.30
C CYS A 658 6.87 -19.34 -23.85
N LYS A 659 7.05 -18.87 -25.07
CA LYS A 659 8.35 -18.85 -25.75
C LYS A 659 9.10 -17.55 -25.63
N SER A 660 8.38 -16.46 -25.49
CA SER A 660 8.91 -15.11 -25.32
C SER A 660 7.82 -14.22 -24.75
N PHE A 661 8.19 -13.23 -23.98
CA PHE A 661 7.33 -12.12 -23.66
C PHE A 661 7.26 -11.16 -24.85
N SER A 662 6.14 -10.45 -24.95
CA SER A 662 5.95 -9.41 -25.95
C SER A 662 5.39 -8.17 -25.28
N LEU A 663 5.46 -7.04 -25.99
CA LEU A 663 4.77 -5.82 -25.56
C LEU A 663 3.26 -6.09 -25.52
N ILE A 664 2.65 -5.99 -24.34
CA ILE A 664 1.22 -6.26 -24.11
C ILE A 664 0.48 -5.01 -23.62
N HIS A 665 -0.83 -4.99 -23.83
CA HIS A 665 -1.70 -3.98 -23.21
C HIS A 665 -1.97 -4.28 -21.73
N GLY A 666 -2.20 -5.54 -21.42
CA GLY A 666 -2.38 -6.07 -20.07
C GLY A 666 -3.77 -5.85 -19.45
N ASP A 667 -4.64 -5.04 -20.04
CA ASP A 667 -6.03 -4.83 -19.58
C ASP A 667 -6.98 -4.39 -20.73
N CYS A 668 -6.93 -5.05 -21.88
CA CYS A 668 -7.69 -4.74 -23.08
C CYS A 668 -9.16 -5.17 -23.01
N THR A 669 -9.84 -4.92 -21.90
CA THR A 669 -11.29 -5.19 -21.75
C THR A 669 -12.13 -4.19 -22.56
N PHE A 670 -13.40 -4.51 -22.78
CA PHE A 670 -14.31 -3.61 -23.53
C PHE A 670 -14.54 -2.27 -22.81
N SER A 671 -14.32 -2.18 -21.51
CA SER A 671 -14.32 -0.92 -20.78
C SER A 671 -13.08 -0.06 -21.05
N ASN A 672 -11.96 -0.68 -21.42
CA ASN A 672 -10.70 -0.01 -21.77
C ASN A 672 -10.44 0.07 -23.29
N THR A 673 -11.45 -0.22 -24.09
CA THR A 673 -11.39 -0.11 -25.56
C THR A 673 -12.59 0.65 -26.09
N MET A 674 -12.35 1.51 -27.07
CA MET A 674 -13.39 2.27 -27.75
C MET A 674 -13.51 1.85 -29.21
N VAL A 675 -14.66 2.07 -29.77
CA VAL A 675 -14.95 1.87 -31.19
C VAL A 675 -15.56 3.15 -31.78
N ASP A 676 -15.06 3.56 -32.94
CA ASP A 676 -15.62 4.69 -33.72
C ASP A 676 -16.72 4.23 -34.70
N ASP A 677 -17.34 5.20 -35.41
CA ASP A 677 -18.38 4.94 -36.40
C ASP A 677 -17.91 4.09 -37.61
N LYS A 678 -16.58 3.99 -37.82
CA LYS A 678 -15.97 3.16 -38.85
C LYS A 678 -15.55 1.77 -38.35
N LEU A 679 -15.86 1.46 -37.10
CA LEU A 679 -15.48 0.25 -36.42
C LEU A 679 -13.96 0.13 -36.15
N ASN A 680 -13.21 1.24 -36.19
CA ASN A 680 -11.82 1.24 -35.74
C ASN A 680 -11.80 1.14 -34.23
N VAL A 681 -10.80 0.42 -33.71
CA VAL A 681 -10.64 0.19 -32.28
C VAL A 681 -9.48 1.02 -31.71
N ILE A 682 -9.70 1.59 -30.53
CA ILE A 682 -8.73 2.42 -29.81
C ILE A 682 -8.57 1.86 -28.39
N PHE A 683 -7.34 1.59 -27.98
CA PHE A 683 -7.01 1.08 -26.66
C PHE A 683 -6.70 2.21 -25.68
N LEU A 684 -7.22 2.08 -24.46
CA LEU A 684 -7.09 3.02 -23.36
C LEU A 684 -6.61 2.30 -22.11
N ASP A 685 -6.06 3.03 -21.17
CA ASP A 685 -5.72 2.54 -19.83
C ASP A 685 -4.86 1.25 -19.83
N PRO A 686 -3.72 1.22 -20.54
CA PRO A 686 -2.82 0.08 -20.52
C PRO A 686 -2.29 -0.17 -19.12
N ARG A 687 -2.12 -1.45 -18.78
CA ARG A 687 -1.62 -1.83 -17.47
C ARG A 687 -0.12 -1.53 -17.32
N GLY A 688 0.67 -1.67 -18.40
CA GLY A 688 2.09 -1.36 -18.44
C GLY A 688 3.01 -2.27 -17.61
N TYR A 689 2.50 -3.43 -17.11
CA TYR A 689 3.31 -4.43 -16.41
C TYR A 689 2.63 -5.82 -16.40
N PHE A 690 3.45 -6.88 -16.23
CA PHE A 690 3.01 -8.26 -16.07
C PHE A 690 3.86 -8.96 -14.99
N GLY A 691 3.28 -9.26 -13.83
CA GLY A 691 4.03 -9.72 -12.66
C GLY A 691 5.03 -8.67 -12.21
N SER A 692 6.31 -9.01 -12.24
CA SER A 692 7.44 -8.13 -11.94
C SER A 692 8.04 -7.45 -13.17
N THR A 693 7.64 -7.85 -14.40
CA THR A 693 8.15 -7.25 -15.65
C THR A 693 7.36 -6.01 -16.04
N GLU A 694 8.07 -4.98 -16.50
CA GLU A 694 7.48 -3.78 -17.07
C GLU A 694 7.24 -3.98 -18.58
N LEU A 695 6.13 -3.50 -19.10
CA LEU A 695 5.74 -3.46 -20.52
C LEU A 695 5.52 -4.82 -21.19
N TYR A 696 6.35 -5.81 -20.86
CA TYR A 696 6.37 -7.11 -21.54
C TYR A 696 5.71 -8.19 -20.70
N GLY A 697 5.00 -9.11 -21.39
CA GLY A 697 4.34 -10.24 -20.74
C GLY A 697 3.91 -11.33 -21.72
N ASP A 698 3.18 -12.32 -21.19
CA ASP A 698 2.58 -13.40 -21.98
C ASP A 698 1.41 -12.83 -22.82
N VAL A 699 1.50 -12.92 -24.14
CA VAL A 699 0.46 -12.45 -25.08
C VAL A 699 -0.90 -13.10 -24.85
N ASP A 700 -0.91 -14.33 -24.35
CA ASP A 700 -2.16 -15.05 -24.05
C ASP A 700 -2.96 -14.38 -22.92
N TYR A 701 -2.32 -13.53 -22.12
CA TYR A 701 -3.00 -12.70 -21.13
C TYR A 701 -3.94 -11.67 -21.78
N ASP A 702 -3.48 -10.99 -22.84
CA ASP A 702 -4.33 -10.05 -23.59
C ASP A 702 -5.47 -10.78 -24.30
N TRP A 703 -5.22 -11.95 -24.89
CA TRP A 703 -6.28 -12.77 -25.47
C TRP A 703 -7.31 -13.22 -24.44
N ALA A 704 -6.86 -13.62 -23.26
CA ALA A 704 -7.77 -13.98 -22.16
C ALA A 704 -8.55 -12.77 -21.63
N LYS A 705 -7.96 -11.56 -21.63
CA LYS A 705 -8.64 -10.32 -21.23
C LYS A 705 -9.73 -9.89 -22.21
N LEU A 706 -9.54 -10.09 -23.51
CA LEU A 706 -10.61 -9.91 -24.48
C LEU A 706 -11.72 -10.96 -24.31
N TYR A 707 -11.33 -12.25 -24.13
CA TYR A 707 -12.29 -13.31 -23.90
C TYR A 707 -13.11 -13.10 -22.63
N TYR A 708 -12.52 -12.47 -21.62
CA TYR A 708 -13.15 -12.06 -20.37
C TYR A 708 -14.31 -11.07 -20.57
N SER A 709 -14.20 -10.17 -21.56
CA SER A 709 -15.30 -9.28 -21.96
C SER A 709 -16.28 -9.96 -22.93
N ILE A 710 -15.79 -10.78 -23.87
CA ILE A 710 -16.62 -11.42 -24.91
C ILE A 710 -17.52 -12.51 -24.32
N ASP A 711 -16.93 -13.51 -23.65
CA ASP A 711 -17.63 -14.71 -23.14
C ASP A 711 -18.03 -14.55 -21.67
N GLY A 712 -17.22 -13.78 -20.92
CA GLY A 712 -17.36 -13.66 -19.48
C GLY A 712 -18.44 -12.69 -19.00
N ASP A 713 -18.92 -11.79 -19.86
CA ASP A 713 -19.81 -10.69 -19.49
C ASP A 713 -19.22 -9.79 -18.39
N TYR A 714 -17.87 -9.67 -18.34
CA TYR A 714 -17.18 -8.93 -17.29
C TYR A 714 -17.65 -7.48 -17.16
N ASP A 715 -17.83 -6.78 -18.29
CA ASP A 715 -18.20 -5.37 -18.28
C ASP A 715 -19.58 -5.15 -17.64
N GLN A 716 -20.52 -6.08 -17.82
CA GLN A 716 -21.82 -6.06 -17.16
C GLN A 716 -21.65 -6.33 -15.65
N PHE A 717 -20.86 -7.34 -15.29
CA PHE A 717 -20.56 -7.62 -13.90
C PHE A 717 -19.90 -6.42 -13.20
N ASN A 718 -18.91 -5.82 -13.83
CA ASN A 718 -18.21 -4.64 -13.33
C ASN A 718 -19.14 -3.42 -13.15
N ASN A 719 -20.16 -3.31 -14.00
CA ASN A 719 -21.21 -2.29 -13.90
C ASN A 719 -22.31 -2.65 -12.88
N LYS A 720 -22.12 -3.72 -12.09
CA LYS A 720 -23.07 -4.22 -11.10
C LYS A 720 -24.40 -4.74 -11.70
N ASN A 721 -24.42 -5.04 -12.99
CA ASN A 721 -25.57 -5.63 -13.69
C ASN A 721 -25.59 -7.15 -13.49
N PHE A 722 -25.69 -7.58 -12.23
CA PHE A 722 -25.83 -8.97 -11.86
C PHE A 722 -26.70 -9.11 -10.60
N GLU A 723 -27.27 -10.28 -10.41
CA GLU A 723 -28.00 -10.65 -9.20
C GLU A 723 -27.31 -11.83 -8.52
N LEU A 724 -27.10 -11.71 -7.20
CA LEU A 724 -26.56 -12.77 -6.36
C LEU A 724 -27.54 -13.07 -5.22
N TYR A 725 -27.91 -14.33 -5.08
CA TYR A 725 -28.70 -14.85 -3.96
C TYR A 725 -27.88 -15.91 -3.26
N ILE A 726 -27.59 -15.69 -1.98
CA ILE A 726 -26.90 -16.65 -1.11
C ILE A 726 -27.98 -17.32 -0.27
N GLU A 727 -28.19 -18.60 -0.50
CA GLU A 727 -29.21 -19.42 0.10
C GLU A 727 -28.58 -20.43 1.07
N GLU A 728 -29.39 -21.22 1.80
CA GLU A 728 -28.91 -22.16 2.82
C GLU A 728 -28.00 -23.25 2.23
N ASN A 729 -28.30 -23.72 1.01
CA ASN A 729 -27.65 -24.88 0.39
C ASN A 729 -26.95 -24.59 -0.94
N GLY A 730 -26.68 -23.32 -1.21
CA GLY A 730 -25.99 -22.90 -2.44
C GLY A 730 -26.20 -21.45 -2.80
N VAL A 731 -25.86 -21.13 -4.03
CA VAL A 731 -25.97 -19.75 -4.53
C VAL A 731 -26.62 -19.72 -5.91
N ARG A 732 -27.32 -18.63 -6.18
CA ARG A 732 -27.77 -18.29 -7.52
C ARG A 732 -27.09 -17.01 -7.95
N LEU A 733 -26.36 -17.10 -9.05
CA LEU A 733 -25.67 -15.99 -9.69
C LEU A 733 -26.18 -15.82 -11.12
N ASP A 734 -26.70 -14.66 -11.42
CA ASP A 734 -27.15 -14.29 -12.76
C ASP A 734 -26.46 -12.98 -13.18
N ILE A 735 -25.70 -13.01 -14.28
CA ILE A 735 -24.99 -11.87 -14.82
C ILE A 735 -25.68 -11.47 -16.13
N ALA A 736 -26.08 -10.21 -16.24
CA ALA A 736 -26.68 -9.69 -17.46
C ALA A 736 -25.72 -9.90 -18.65
N THR A 737 -26.25 -10.29 -19.80
CA THR A 737 -25.43 -10.47 -20.97
C THR A 737 -25.16 -9.13 -21.67
N ASN A 738 -23.92 -8.98 -22.18
CA ASN A 738 -23.53 -7.89 -23.06
C ASN A 738 -23.87 -8.17 -24.55
N GLY A 739 -24.42 -9.36 -24.85
CA GLY A 739 -24.78 -9.80 -26.20
C GLY A 739 -23.56 -10.18 -27.07
N TRP A 740 -22.39 -10.44 -26.49
CA TRP A 740 -21.18 -10.86 -27.22
C TRP A 740 -20.85 -12.34 -26.99
N LYS A 741 -21.42 -12.96 -26.00
CA LYS A 741 -21.08 -14.33 -25.57
C LYS A 741 -21.21 -15.38 -26.67
N GLU A 742 -22.21 -15.23 -27.56
CA GLU A 742 -22.39 -16.13 -28.69
C GLU A 742 -21.25 -16.09 -29.70
N LEU A 743 -20.44 -14.99 -29.67
CA LEU A 743 -19.27 -14.81 -30.50
C LEU A 743 -17.97 -15.35 -29.88
N GLY A 744 -18.01 -15.89 -28.67
CA GLY A 744 -16.87 -16.52 -28.03
C GLY A 744 -16.20 -17.61 -28.87
N PRO A 745 -16.94 -18.57 -29.46
CA PRO A 745 -16.38 -19.56 -30.37
C PRO A 745 -15.77 -18.95 -31.64
N TYR A 746 -16.41 -17.91 -32.21
CA TYR A 746 -15.86 -17.17 -33.34
C TYR A 746 -14.52 -16.54 -32.98
N TYR A 747 -14.48 -15.79 -31.87
CA TYR A 747 -13.26 -15.17 -31.38
C TYR A 747 -12.10 -16.17 -31.25
N LEU A 748 -12.32 -17.29 -30.54
CA LEU A 748 -11.30 -18.31 -30.37
C LEU A 748 -10.84 -18.95 -31.69
N SER A 749 -11.72 -19.05 -32.71
CA SER A 749 -11.37 -19.58 -34.01
C SER A 749 -10.50 -18.65 -34.84
N GLN A 750 -10.53 -17.33 -34.59
CA GLN A 750 -9.70 -16.33 -35.26
C GLN A 750 -8.27 -16.27 -34.71
N LEU A 751 -8.03 -16.73 -33.46
CA LEU A 751 -6.71 -16.74 -32.83
C LEU A 751 -5.82 -17.85 -33.41
N LYS A 752 -4.94 -17.48 -34.35
CA LYS A 752 -4.06 -18.44 -35.04
C LYS A 752 -2.92 -18.91 -34.13
N GLY A 753 -2.80 -20.21 -33.95
CA GLY A 753 -1.71 -20.81 -33.18
C GLY A 753 -1.82 -20.62 -31.66
N VAL A 754 -2.94 -20.14 -31.17
CA VAL A 754 -3.24 -19.98 -29.74
C VAL A 754 -4.07 -21.18 -29.27
N ASP A 755 -3.73 -21.73 -28.11
CA ASP A 755 -4.49 -22.80 -27.48
C ASP A 755 -5.75 -22.25 -26.80
N ALA A 756 -6.91 -22.56 -27.39
CA ALA A 756 -8.21 -22.16 -26.86
C ALA A 756 -8.46 -22.64 -25.42
N GLN A 757 -7.93 -23.81 -25.05
CA GLN A 757 -8.06 -24.33 -23.68
C GLN A 757 -7.20 -23.52 -22.70
N LYS A 758 -6.02 -23.06 -23.12
CA LYS A 758 -5.20 -22.12 -22.31
C LYS A 758 -5.97 -20.82 -22.08
N ILE A 759 -6.60 -20.25 -23.12
CA ILE A 759 -7.36 -18.99 -22.97
C ILE A 759 -8.53 -19.15 -22.01
N LYS A 760 -9.30 -20.24 -22.09
CA LYS A 760 -10.38 -20.53 -21.13
C LYS A 760 -9.87 -20.73 -19.71
N PHE A 761 -8.73 -21.37 -19.54
CA PHE A 761 -8.10 -21.55 -18.23
C PHE A 761 -7.63 -20.23 -17.65
N LEU A 762 -6.98 -19.37 -18.43
CA LEU A 762 -6.59 -18.02 -18.01
C LEU A 762 -7.81 -17.15 -17.69
N HIS A 763 -8.88 -17.26 -18.46
CA HIS A 763 -10.16 -16.59 -18.19
C HIS A 763 -10.70 -16.96 -16.80
N ALA A 764 -10.70 -18.24 -16.44
CA ALA A 764 -11.11 -18.69 -15.11
C ALA A 764 -10.22 -18.12 -13.99
N LEU A 765 -8.88 -18.08 -14.19
CA LEU A 765 -7.93 -17.50 -13.25
C LEU A 765 -8.13 -15.99 -13.08
N ILE A 766 -8.44 -15.26 -14.15
CA ILE A 766 -8.72 -13.82 -14.11
C ILE A 766 -9.97 -13.56 -13.25
N TRP A 767 -11.03 -14.34 -13.40
CA TRP A 767 -12.22 -14.23 -12.55
C TRP A 767 -11.90 -14.49 -11.07
N LEU A 768 -11.16 -15.57 -10.77
CA LEU A 768 -10.74 -15.87 -9.39
C LEU A 768 -9.85 -14.74 -8.81
N SER A 769 -9.01 -14.15 -9.64
CA SER A 769 -8.14 -13.05 -9.25
C SER A 769 -8.89 -11.72 -9.04
N LEU A 770 -10.10 -11.56 -9.58
CA LEU A 770 -10.92 -10.37 -9.43
C LEU A 770 -11.41 -10.16 -7.99
N THR A 771 -11.56 -11.21 -7.21
CA THR A 771 -12.19 -11.23 -5.88
C THR A 771 -11.76 -10.09 -4.94
N THR A 772 -10.48 -9.97 -4.61
CA THR A 772 -10.02 -8.87 -3.74
C THR A 772 -9.81 -7.56 -4.48
N TYR A 773 -9.85 -7.55 -5.80
CA TYR A 773 -9.83 -6.32 -6.57
C TYR A 773 -11.18 -5.58 -6.50
N ALA A 774 -12.28 -6.34 -6.37
CA ALA A 774 -13.63 -5.83 -6.15
C ALA A 774 -13.98 -5.74 -4.65
N TRP A 775 -12.97 -5.50 -3.80
CA TRP A 775 -13.09 -5.53 -2.33
C TRP A 775 -14.13 -4.54 -1.78
N GLU A 776 -14.41 -3.48 -2.51
CA GLU A 776 -15.37 -2.45 -2.14
C GLU A 776 -16.81 -2.96 -2.05
N ASP A 777 -17.11 -4.12 -2.67
CA ASP A 777 -18.46 -4.67 -2.69
C ASP A 777 -18.48 -6.18 -2.42
N TYR A 778 -19.07 -6.57 -1.30
CA TYR A 778 -19.21 -7.96 -0.88
C TYR A 778 -19.85 -8.87 -1.95
N ASP A 779 -20.92 -8.39 -2.62
CA ASP A 779 -21.59 -9.20 -3.64
C ASP A 779 -20.68 -9.41 -4.87
N SER A 780 -19.88 -8.42 -5.21
CA SER A 780 -18.88 -8.54 -6.28
C SER A 780 -17.73 -9.49 -5.93
N ILE A 781 -17.27 -9.50 -4.67
CA ILE A 781 -16.29 -10.49 -4.20
C ILE A 781 -16.85 -11.90 -4.38
N CYS A 782 -18.06 -12.15 -3.87
CA CYS A 782 -18.72 -13.45 -3.94
C CYS A 782 -19.04 -13.84 -5.38
N GLY A 783 -19.61 -12.94 -6.17
CA GLY A 783 -19.97 -13.18 -7.57
C GLY A 783 -18.76 -13.53 -8.44
N ALA A 784 -17.64 -12.79 -8.28
CA ALA A 784 -16.40 -13.08 -8.97
C ALA A 784 -15.84 -14.46 -8.61
N PHE A 785 -15.89 -14.82 -7.32
CA PHE A 785 -15.48 -16.13 -6.86
C PHE A 785 -16.33 -17.24 -7.48
N TYR A 786 -17.66 -17.14 -7.38
CA TYR A 786 -18.55 -18.21 -7.93
C TYR A 786 -18.47 -18.32 -9.46
N LYS A 787 -18.35 -17.20 -10.18
CA LYS A 787 -18.12 -17.25 -11.63
C LYS A 787 -16.80 -17.94 -11.95
N GLY A 788 -15.72 -17.60 -11.20
CA GLY A 788 -14.42 -18.24 -11.33
C GLY A 788 -14.46 -19.75 -11.02
N VAL A 789 -15.23 -20.17 -9.99
CA VAL A 789 -15.46 -21.58 -9.64
C VAL A 789 -16.12 -22.34 -10.80
N MET A 790 -17.20 -21.78 -11.39
CA MET A 790 -17.89 -22.39 -12.54
C MET A 790 -16.94 -22.63 -13.71
N LEU A 791 -16.16 -21.61 -14.07
CA LEU A 791 -15.23 -21.66 -15.20
C LEU A 791 -14.04 -22.59 -14.93
N MET A 792 -13.52 -22.57 -13.70
CA MET A 792 -12.39 -23.43 -13.34
C MET A 792 -12.79 -24.92 -13.30
N ASP A 793 -14.00 -25.24 -12.83
CA ASP A 793 -14.50 -26.62 -12.84
C ASP A 793 -14.58 -27.21 -14.28
N GLU A 794 -14.96 -26.39 -15.26
CA GLU A 794 -14.93 -26.78 -16.66
C GLU A 794 -13.52 -27.13 -17.12
N CYS A 795 -12.55 -26.30 -16.80
CA CYS A 795 -11.14 -26.55 -17.12
C CYS A 795 -10.54 -27.78 -16.40
N LEU A 796 -11.05 -28.13 -15.22
CA LEU A 796 -10.60 -29.28 -14.44
C LEU A 796 -11.26 -30.62 -14.90
N LYS A 797 -12.27 -30.59 -15.79
CA LYS A 797 -12.90 -31.77 -16.35
C LYS A 797 -12.26 -32.27 -17.63
N ASP A 798 -11.65 -31.38 -18.39
CA ASP A 798 -11.05 -31.66 -19.69
C ASP A 798 -9.69 -32.37 -19.61
N ASN A 799 -9.34 -32.94 -18.43
CA ASN A 799 -8.11 -33.70 -18.20
C ASN A 799 -8.37 -35.09 -17.62
#